data_d670444551e12d3b5470d3fdba6edcef
#
_entry.id   d670444551e12d3b5470d3fdba6edcef
#
_cell.length_a   1.000
_cell.length_b   1.000
_cell.length_c   1.000
_cell.angle_alpha   90.00
_cell.angle_beta   90.00
_cell.angle_gamma   90.00
#
_symmetry.space_group_name_H-M   'P 1'
#
loop_
_entity.id
_entity.type
_entity.pdbx_description
1 polymer ?
#
loop_
_entity_poly.entity_id
_entity_poly.type
_entity_poly.pdbx_seq_one_letter_code
_entity_poly.pdbx_strand_id
1 'polypeptide(L)'
;MFKNLLCFVVLISIILINFTSANSEDKNILPIKKPNLTVEEIEQKLSINILRPLEKPKKNNEPEIEEFNIEISEKKIAFIIPKKKPIVLGKTDSEKVEISKYFNKKDFAIAKKAISEMEKSQWTKALSTSSRAKDKSINNFIQWNYLLTNGNQASFFDYLTFIDKNNDYPRIDRIRYLAEQKLDTKEISPKKIINWFGNNEPLSGFGKMILGESNILIGNVELGKKQIKEGWKEADLSANQLKFFRSKFKKYLDEKDYINRAEYLAWNNKYWDLKRILPYLPKDYELLYNARQLLMSKSYGVDEAIKNVPDKFVNDAGLNYDRLKWRRKRGRIDGSVEILLNVKNTKDYLVRPDLWWEEREIISRSLIYDKKFELAYKISSNHGLTEGSEFAEAEWMSGWIALSFLKDPLLAKDHFLNFYNNVSYPISTARGAYWLGKTFKTLKDKEQSNKWFEEATKYLTTYYGQLAFIELNPKGNFELEKDMEVDTKYKINFYDKELVKIIYLLDELDKDKYTKNILRHIANDNVAAGSEILAAELATNIGRFDYAIQISKIASYEKRFHNKYNYPIISTPKLINGRKIPESAFILSIIRQESEFDMSANSHAGAKGLMQLMPYTAKLVSKQAKLPYSKSRLTTDPEYNINLGSHYIAGLILDYDGAYPFAVAAYNAGPNRVKYWKKINKDPQKNQINYVDWIELIKFRETRNYVQRVLENYNVYRYILEKKPIPMKNFFRDNPLY
;
A
#
# COMPACT_ATOMS: atom_id res chain seq x y z
N MET A 1 -41.83 -33.81 3.76
CA MET A 1 -40.66 -33.53 4.64
C MET A 1 -39.35 -34.17 4.12
N PHE A 2 -39.38 -35.31 3.39
CA PHE A 2 -38.18 -35.97 2.89
C PHE A 2 -37.52 -35.33 1.62
N LYS A 3 -38.25 -34.57 0.81
CA LYS A 3 -37.71 -33.91 -0.40
C LYS A 3 -36.77 -32.72 -0.11
N ASN A 4 -36.94 -32.03 1.00
CA ASN A 4 -36.12 -30.86 1.36
C ASN A 4 -34.78 -31.26 2.05
N LEU A 5 -34.71 -32.45 2.61
CA LEU A 5 -33.48 -32.96 3.21
C LEU A 5 -32.47 -33.42 2.16
N LEU A 6 -32.97 -33.95 1.02
CA LEU A 6 -32.12 -34.40 -0.09
C LEU A 6 -31.46 -33.24 -0.85
N CYS A 7 -32.17 -32.10 -0.98
CA CYS A 7 -31.60 -30.90 -1.57
C CYS A 7 -30.51 -30.27 -0.68
N PHE A 8 -30.62 -30.37 0.64
CA PHE A 8 -29.62 -29.81 1.55
C PHE A 8 -28.32 -30.63 1.59
N VAL A 9 -28.43 -31.96 1.49
CA VAL A 9 -27.27 -32.86 1.44
C VAL A 9 -26.55 -32.73 0.08
N VAL A 10 -27.26 -32.55 -1.02
CA VAL A 10 -26.66 -32.31 -2.35
C VAL A 10 -25.98 -30.94 -2.41
N LEU A 11 -26.53 -29.91 -1.77
CA LEU A 11 -25.91 -28.57 -1.72
C LEU A 11 -24.61 -28.56 -0.88
N ILE A 12 -24.57 -29.30 0.24
CA ILE A 12 -23.36 -29.45 1.06
C ILE A 12 -22.29 -30.27 0.32
N SER A 13 -22.69 -31.30 -0.42
CA SER A 13 -21.75 -32.10 -1.23
C SER A 13 -21.17 -31.31 -2.40
N ILE A 14 -21.93 -30.41 -3.02
CA ILE A 14 -21.46 -29.53 -4.10
C ILE A 14 -20.51 -28.43 -3.54
N ILE A 15 -20.75 -27.93 -2.32
CA ILE A 15 -19.86 -26.97 -1.66
C ILE A 15 -18.53 -27.63 -1.24
N LEU A 16 -18.54 -28.88 -0.81
CA LEU A 16 -17.34 -29.66 -0.45
C LEU A 16 -16.49 -30.05 -1.67
N ILE A 17 -17.13 -30.36 -2.81
CA ILE A 17 -16.42 -30.70 -4.05
C ILE A 17 -15.73 -29.49 -4.70
N ASN A 18 -16.26 -28.27 -4.50
CA ASN A 18 -15.61 -27.05 -5.02
C ASN A 18 -14.41 -26.55 -4.18
N PHE A 19 -14.16 -27.11 -2.98
CA PHE A 19 -12.97 -26.80 -2.18
C PHE A 19 -11.79 -27.75 -2.44
N THR A 20 -11.98 -28.87 -3.15
CA THR A 20 -10.92 -29.86 -3.37
C THR A 20 -10.24 -29.78 -4.74
N SER A 21 -10.69 -28.91 -5.66
CA SER A 21 -10.10 -28.81 -7.00
C SER A 21 -9.05 -27.71 -7.19
N ALA A 22 -8.66 -27.01 -6.11
CA ALA A 22 -7.62 -25.97 -6.15
C ALA A 22 -6.23 -26.44 -5.69
N ASN A 23 -6.06 -27.72 -5.33
CA ASN A 23 -4.81 -28.25 -4.76
C ASN A 23 -4.40 -29.57 -5.44
N SER A 24 -4.17 -29.58 -6.76
CA SER A 24 -3.67 -30.77 -7.44
C SER A 24 -2.23 -30.65 -7.96
N GLU A 25 -1.33 -29.99 -7.20
CA GLU A 25 0.12 -30.08 -7.45
C GLU A 25 1.00 -30.11 -6.18
N ASP A 26 0.44 -30.38 -5.02
CA ASP A 26 1.24 -30.63 -3.81
C ASP A 26 0.84 -31.96 -3.14
N LYS A 27 1.06 -33.07 -3.83
CA LYS A 27 1.10 -34.38 -3.18
C LYS A 27 2.51 -34.67 -2.69
N ASN A 28 2.58 -34.94 -1.39
CA ASN A 28 3.67 -35.59 -0.66
C ASN A 28 4.86 -34.70 -0.24
N ILE A 29 4.68 -33.94 0.84
CA ILE A 29 5.76 -33.76 1.81
C ILE A 29 5.15 -33.86 3.21
N LEU A 30 5.19 -35.05 3.81
CA LEU A 30 5.00 -35.24 5.24
C LEU A 30 6.19 -34.60 5.99
N PRO A 31 5.97 -34.01 7.19
CA PRO A 31 7.07 -33.45 7.97
C PRO A 31 8.02 -34.55 8.40
N ILE A 32 9.29 -34.44 8.01
CA ILE A 32 10.36 -35.33 8.53
C ILE A 32 10.52 -34.97 10.02
N LYS A 33 10.41 -35.99 10.90
CA LYS A 33 10.72 -35.87 12.33
C LYS A 33 12.13 -35.33 12.51
N LYS A 34 12.29 -34.25 13.28
CA LYS A 34 13.59 -33.78 13.75
C LYS A 34 14.24 -34.85 14.62
N PRO A 35 15.55 -35.08 14.53
CA PRO A 35 16.25 -35.93 15.48
C PRO A 35 16.18 -35.34 16.90
N ASN A 36 15.85 -36.18 17.87
CA ASN A 36 15.90 -35.83 19.29
C ASN A 36 17.37 -35.72 19.70
N LEU A 37 17.82 -34.54 20.02
CA LEU A 37 19.07 -34.33 20.74
C LEU A 37 18.84 -34.62 22.22
N THR A 38 19.74 -35.37 22.86
CA THR A 38 19.69 -35.67 24.29
C THR A 38 20.11 -34.46 25.13
N VAL A 39 19.68 -34.42 26.38
CA VAL A 39 19.91 -33.32 27.33
C VAL A 39 21.43 -33.06 27.52
N GLU A 40 22.26 -34.10 27.42
CA GLU A 40 23.71 -34.02 27.54
C GLU A 40 24.43 -33.29 26.40
N GLU A 41 23.88 -33.33 25.16
CA GLU A 41 24.42 -32.59 24.03
C GLU A 41 24.10 -31.08 24.06
N ILE A 42 23.11 -30.70 24.88
CA ILE A 42 22.73 -29.30 25.10
C ILE A 42 23.62 -28.67 26.20
N GLU A 43 24.03 -29.41 27.19
CA GLU A 43 24.86 -28.90 28.31
C GLU A 43 26.32 -28.63 27.91
N GLN A 44 26.89 -29.38 26.97
CA GLN A 44 28.25 -29.11 26.46
C GLN A 44 28.43 -27.82 25.63
N LYS A 45 27.34 -27.20 25.20
CA LYS A 45 27.37 -25.92 24.43
C LYS A 45 27.09 -24.68 25.27
N LEU A 46 26.83 -24.79 26.58
CA LEU A 46 26.43 -23.67 27.47
C LEU A 46 27.40 -23.51 28.68
N SER A 47 28.72 -23.45 28.44
CA SER A 47 29.63 -22.93 29.46
C SER A 47 29.71 -21.40 29.36
N ILE A 48 28.79 -20.69 29.98
CA ILE A 48 28.83 -19.26 30.18
C ILE A 48 29.08 -18.96 31.65
N ASN A 49 30.17 -18.29 31.96
CA ASN A 49 30.51 -17.78 33.27
C ASN A 49 29.41 -16.87 33.81
N ILE A 50 28.78 -17.29 34.90
CA ILE A 50 27.79 -16.51 35.64
C ILE A 50 28.56 -15.57 36.59
N LEU A 51 28.61 -14.28 36.27
CA LEU A 51 29.03 -13.22 37.18
C LEU A 51 27.97 -13.04 38.25
N ARG A 52 28.28 -13.35 39.53
CA ARG A 52 27.45 -13.05 40.70
C ARG A 52 27.49 -11.56 41.00
N PRO A 53 26.36 -10.94 41.46
CA PRO A 53 26.36 -9.55 41.90
C PRO A 53 27.21 -9.38 43.19
N LEU A 54 28.04 -8.33 43.20
CA LEU A 54 28.79 -7.92 44.38
C LEU A 54 27.87 -7.30 45.43
N GLU A 55 28.06 -7.62 46.70
CA GLU A 55 27.34 -7.06 47.84
C GLU A 55 27.57 -5.57 48.01
N LYS A 56 26.56 -4.84 48.50
CA LYS A 56 26.65 -3.39 48.78
C LYS A 56 27.61 -3.16 49.94
N PRO A 57 28.53 -2.17 49.88
CA PRO A 57 29.37 -1.79 51.02
C PRO A 57 28.55 -1.09 52.11
N LYS A 58 28.79 -1.43 53.36
CA LYS A 58 28.29 -0.79 54.57
C LYS A 58 28.92 0.59 54.74
N LYS A 59 28.11 1.57 55.13
CA LYS A 59 28.56 2.90 55.55
C LYS A 59 29.43 2.76 56.81
N ASN A 60 30.63 3.39 56.79
CA ASN A 60 31.25 3.99 57.97
C ASN A 60 32.39 4.94 57.57
N ASN A 61 32.32 6.12 58.17
CA ASN A 61 33.37 7.09 58.59
C ASN A 61 34.19 7.81 57.51
N GLU A 62 34.10 9.12 57.64
CA GLU A 62 34.98 10.11 57.02
C GLU A 62 36.44 9.91 57.39
N PRO A 63 37.35 10.21 56.49
CA PRO A 63 38.67 10.77 56.87
C PRO A 63 39.05 12.01 56.06
N GLU A 64 39.74 12.82 56.75
CA GLU A 64 40.59 13.97 56.51
C GLU A 64 41.04 14.27 55.06
N ILE A 65 41.06 15.59 54.80
CA ILE A 65 41.48 16.23 53.55
C ILE A 65 42.99 16.31 53.52
N GLU A 66 43.66 15.65 52.61
CA GLU A 66 45.00 15.98 52.13
C GLU A 66 44.89 16.69 50.77
N GLU A 67 45.41 17.90 50.67
CA GLU A 67 45.54 18.66 49.43
C GLU A 67 46.55 18.01 48.50
N PHE A 68 46.10 17.44 47.40
CA PHE A 68 46.92 17.05 46.26
C PHE A 68 46.72 18.04 45.10
N ASN A 69 47.79 18.74 44.77
CA ASN A 69 47.88 19.50 43.50
C ASN A 69 47.80 18.54 42.32
N ILE A 70 46.70 18.60 41.55
CA ILE A 70 46.57 17.86 40.29
C ILE A 70 46.57 18.86 39.14
N GLU A 71 47.58 18.76 38.29
CA GLU A 71 47.60 19.38 36.96
C GLU A 71 46.33 19.00 36.19
N ILE A 72 45.50 20.00 35.84
CA ILE A 72 44.28 19.80 35.05
C ILE A 72 44.68 19.62 33.60
N SER A 73 44.84 18.38 33.13
CA SER A 73 44.73 18.09 31.71
C SER A 73 43.26 18.25 31.31
N GLU A 74 42.96 19.11 30.34
CA GLU A 74 41.61 19.29 29.77
C GLU A 74 41.10 17.98 29.17
N LYS A 75 40.54 17.11 29.99
CA LYS A 75 39.63 16.06 29.52
C LYS A 75 38.26 16.70 29.24
N LYS A 76 37.89 16.84 27.97
CA LYS A 76 36.54 17.18 27.57
C LYS A 76 35.57 16.22 28.27
N ILE A 77 34.84 16.74 29.26
CA ILE A 77 33.75 16.03 29.92
C ILE A 77 32.62 15.93 28.85
N ALA A 78 32.51 14.78 28.22
CA ALA A 78 31.39 14.48 27.35
C ALA A 78 30.13 14.34 28.22
N PHE A 79 29.30 15.38 28.28
CA PHE A 79 27.99 15.29 28.89
C PHE A 79 27.19 14.18 28.14
N ILE A 80 26.84 13.13 28.87
CA ILE A 80 25.92 12.09 28.33
C ILE A 80 24.55 12.75 28.30
N ILE A 81 24.14 13.23 27.12
CA ILE A 81 22.77 13.72 26.89
C ILE A 81 21.85 12.50 27.02
N PRO A 82 20.88 12.48 27.96
CA PRO A 82 19.97 11.35 28.10
C PRO A 82 19.20 11.12 26.79
N LYS A 83 19.31 9.92 26.21
CA LYS A 83 18.49 9.55 25.07
C LYS A 83 17.01 9.55 25.50
N LYS A 84 16.10 10.12 24.69
CA LYS A 84 14.66 10.03 24.93
C LYS A 84 14.28 8.55 25.09
N LYS A 85 13.53 8.23 26.17
CA LYS A 85 13.02 6.87 26.36
C LYS A 85 12.09 6.50 25.19
N PRO A 86 12.17 5.28 24.64
CA PRO A 86 11.22 4.80 23.66
C PRO A 86 9.79 4.86 24.20
N ILE A 87 8.84 5.16 23.33
CA ILE A 87 7.41 5.16 23.67
C ILE A 87 6.99 3.72 23.98
N VAL A 88 6.35 3.49 25.11
CA VAL A 88 5.69 2.23 25.45
C VAL A 88 4.25 2.33 24.96
N LEU A 89 3.87 1.52 23.98
CA LEU A 89 2.48 1.41 23.55
C LEU A 89 1.68 0.73 24.66
N GLY A 90 0.74 1.45 25.28
CA GLY A 90 -0.16 0.92 26.29
C GLY A 90 -1.18 -0.07 25.69
N LYS A 91 -1.80 -0.89 26.55
CA LYS A 91 -3.03 -1.59 26.20
C LYS A 91 -4.12 -0.57 25.94
N THR A 92 -5.06 -0.89 25.05
CA THR A 92 -6.21 -0.04 24.74
C THR A 92 -7.25 -0.06 25.88
N ASP A 93 -6.85 0.33 27.09
CA ASP A 93 -7.78 0.67 28.16
C ASP A 93 -7.98 2.18 28.08
N SER A 94 -9.06 2.62 27.44
CA SER A 94 -9.42 4.02 27.33
C SER A 94 -9.74 4.56 28.72
N GLU A 95 -8.85 5.38 29.29
CA GLU A 95 -9.23 6.26 30.38
C GLU A 95 -10.37 7.17 29.88
N LYS A 96 -11.51 7.13 30.55
CA LYS A 96 -12.64 8.00 30.20
C LYS A 96 -12.25 9.44 30.44
N VAL A 97 -12.00 10.18 29.36
CA VAL A 97 -11.79 11.64 29.43
C VAL A 97 -13.10 12.29 29.89
N GLU A 98 -13.05 13.00 31.01
CA GLU A 98 -14.22 13.71 31.55
C GLU A 98 -14.26 15.19 31.09
N ILE A 99 -13.12 15.76 30.75
CA ILE A 99 -12.97 17.17 30.35
C ILE A 99 -12.23 17.22 29.03
N SER A 100 -12.85 17.85 28.02
CA SER A 100 -12.20 18.08 26.73
C SER A 100 -11.20 19.23 26.78
N LYS A 101 -10.14 19.14 25.99
CA LYS A 101 -9.12 20.19 25.82
C LYS A 101 -9.68 21.45 25.18
N TYR A 102 -10.62 21.33 24.24
CA TYR A 102 -11.11 22.43 23.42
C TYR A 102 -12.60 22.72 23.60
N PHE A 103 -13.39 21.76 24.07
CA PHE A 103 -14.84 21.89 24.16
C PHE A 103 -15.32 22.01 25.61
N ASN A 104 -16.28 22.89 25.85
CA ASN A 104 -16.91 22.96 27.16
C ASN A 104 -17.69 21.68 27.47
N LYS A 105 -17.97 21.44 28.76
CA LYS A 105 -18.62 20.20 29.23
C LYS A 105 -19.94 19.89 28.52
N LYS A 106 -20.75 20.92 28.20
CA LYS A 106 -22.05 20.73 27.50
C LYS A 106 -21.85 20.31 26.05
N ASP A 107 -20.98 21.00 25.30
CA ASP A 107 -20.70 20.69 23.89
C ASP A 107 -19.99 19.32 23.77
N PHE A 108 -19.10 18.99 24.69
CA PHE A 108 -18.48 17.67 24.74
C PHE A 108 -19.49 16.54 24.95
N ALA A 109 -20.46 16.72 25.85
CA ALA A 109 -21.56 15.75 26.07
C ALA A 109 -22.45 15.61 24.83
N ILE A 110 -22.76 16.73 24.14
CA ILE A 110 -23.50 16.74 22.88
C ILE A 110 -22.72 15.98 21.79
N ALA A 111 -21.44 16.26 21.63
CA ALA A 111 -20.58 15.60 20.66
C ALA A 111 -20.52 14.07 20.87
N LYS A 112 -20.28 13.64 22.12
CA LYS A 112 -20.29 12.21 22.51
C LYS A 112 -21.60 11.52 22.13
N LYS A 113 -22.74 12.15 22.42
CA LYS A 113 -24.06 11.63 22.08
C LYS A 113 -24.29 11.59 20.58
N ALA A 114 -24.03 12.68 19.86
CA ALA A 114 -24.22 12.78 18.43
C ALA A 114 -23.35 11.77 17.65
N ILE A 115 -22.09 11.59 18.03
CA ILE A 115 -21.18 10.60 17.43
C ILE A 115 -21.67 9.18 17.72
N SER A 116 -22.16 8.87 18.93
CA SER A 116 -22.77 7.56 19.24
C SER A 116 -24.03 7.29 18.41
N GLU A 117 -24.88 8.29 18.18
CA GLU A 117 -26.04 8.20 17.30
C GLU A 117 -25.64 8.01 15.83
N MET A 118 -24.64 8.72 15.35
CA MET A 118 -24.03 8.56 14.04
C MET A 118 -23.50 7.13 13.81
N GLU A 119 -22.77 6.57 14.75
CA GLU A 119 -22.25 5.21 14.66
C GLU A 119 -23.34 4.12 14.60
N LYS A 120 -24.51 4.42 15.16
CA LYS A 120 -25.71 3.58 15.08
C LYS A 120 -26.54 3.85 13.83
N SER A 121 -26.04 4.68 12.91
CA SER A 121 -26.77 5.14 11.69
C SER A 121 -28.08 5.85 11.99
N GLN A 122 -28.27 6.41 13.19
CA GLN A 122 -29.44 7.19 13.61
C GLN A 122 -29.27 8.65 13.19
N TRP A 123 -29.17 8.89 11.86
CA TRP A 123 -28.75 10.17 11.30
C TRP A 123 -29.64 11.36 11.70
N THR A 124 -30.97 11.20 11.67
CA THR A 124 -31.90 12.26 12.07
C THR A 124 -31.66 12.71 13.52
N LYS A 125 -31.41 11.76 14.42
CA LYS A 125 -31.10 12.07 15.83
C LYS A 125 -29.72 12.72 15.94
N ALA A 126 -28.69 12.18 15.26
CA ALA A 126 -27.35 12.70 15.31
C ALA A 126 -27.28 14.17 14.84
N LEU A 127 -27.96 14.50 13.74
CA LEU A 127 -28.07 15.86 13.20
C LEU A 127 -28.83 16.79 14.17
N SER A 128 -29.97 16.35 14.70
CA SER A 128 -30.74 17.12 15.71
C SER A 128 -29.95 17.30 17.02
N THR A 129 -29.18 16.30 17.46
CA THR A 129 -28.38 16.42 18.66
C THR A 129 -27.23 17.41 18.44
N SER A 130 -26.46 17.25 17.34
CA SER A 130 -25.28 18.10 17.06
C SER A 130 -25.65 19.57 16.82
N SER A 131 -26.84 19.86 16.26
CA SER A 131 -27.29 21.23 16.01
C SER A 131 -27.47 22.07 17.27
N ARG A 132 -27.59 21.42 18.45
CA ARG A 132 -27.72 22.07 19.77
C ARG A 132 -26.39 22.53 20.35
N ALA A 133 -25.26 22.09 19.79
CA ALA A 133 -23.94 22.53 20.25
C ALA A 133 -23.76 24.02 19.96
N LYS A 134 -23.11 24.72 20.91
CA LYS A 134 -22.71 26.12 20.72
C LYS A 134 -21.61 26.20 19.67
N ASP A 135 -20.65 25.28 19.76
CA ASP A 135 -19.57 25.17 18.79
C ASP A 135 -20.08 24.44 17.52
N LYS A 136 -20.10 25.17 16.39
CA LYS A 136 -20.63 24.68 15.12
C LYS A 136 -19.80 23.58 14.48
N SER A 137 -18.53 23.44 14.85
CA SER A 137 -17.64 22.40 14.33
C SER A 137 -18.19 20.99 14.55
N ILE A 138 -18.86 20.76 15.69
CA ILE A 138 -19.51 19.49 16.04
C ILE A 138 -20.62 19.16 15.02
N ASN A 139 -21.44 20.14 14.70
CA ASN A 139 -22.52 19.95 13.71
C ASN A 139 -21.97 19.76 12.30
N ASN A 140 -20.96 20.55 11.91
CA ASN A 140 -20.30 20.44 10.61
C ASN A 140 -19.69 19.04 10.43
N PHE A 141 -19.04 18.50 11.46
CA PHE A 141 -18.47 17.14 11.43
C PHE A 141 -19.55 16.06 11.24
N ILE A 142 -20.69 16.15 11.92
CA ILE A 142 -21.80 15.19 11.79
C ILE A 142 -22.45 15.31 10.40
N GLN A 143 -22.70 16.54 9.91
CA GLN A 143 -23.23 16.77 8.55
C GLN A 143 -22.28 16.22 7.48
N TRP A 144 -20.99 16.50 7.61
CA TRP A 144 -19.95 15.97 6.69
C TRP A 144 -19.99 14.45 6.57
N ASN A 145 -20.04 13.74 7.71
CA ASN A 145 -20.13 12.27 7.71
C ASN A 145 -21.47 11.79 7.13
N TYR A 146 -22.58 12.47 7.42
CA TYR A 146 -23.89 12.15 6.84
C TYR A 146 -23.88 12.24 5.33
N LEU A 147 -23.37 13.34 4.78
CA LEU A 147 -23.29 13.56 3.33
C LEU A 147 -22.37 12.58 2.63
N LEU A 148 -21.32 12.09 3.28
CA LEU A 148 -20.43 11.05 2.75
C LEU A 148 -21.02 9.63 2.81
N THR A 149 -22.11 9.42 3.56
CA THR A 149 -22.73 8.11 3.72
C THR A 149 -23.52 7.72 2.48
N ASN A 150 -23.26 6.54 1.94
CA ASN A 150 -23.98 6.02 0.78
C ASN A 150 -25.47 5.80 1.13
N GLY A 151 -26.38 6.20 0.22
CA GLY A 151 -27.82 5.99 0.39
C GLY A 151 -28.48 6.93 1.41
N ASN A 152 -27.80 8.01 1.82
CA ASN A 152 -28.41 9.02 2.68
C ASN A 152 -29.61 9.69 2.02
N GLN A 153 -30.50 10.28 2.83
CA GLN A 153 -31.73 10.95 2.39
C GLN A 153 -31.52 12.45 2.14
N ALA A 154 -30.26 12.94 2.14
CA ALA A 154 -29.98 14.33 1.84
C ALA A 154 -30.44 14.72 0.43
N SER A 155 -31.03 15.87 0.29
CA SER A 155 -31.39 16.50 -1.00
C SER A 155 -30.14 17.13 -1.64
N PHE A 156 -30.26 17.49 -2.92
CA PHE A 156 -29.24 18.31 -3.60
C PHE A 156 -28.94 19.61 -2.84
N PHE A 157 -29.95 20.25 -2.29
CA PHE A 157 -29.82 21.53 -1.59
C PHE A 157 -29.09 21.39 -0.23
N ASP A 158 -29.20 20.23 0.43
CA ASP A 158 -28.40 19.95 1.64
C ASP A 158 -26.91 19.87 1.32
N TYR A 159 -26.56 19.20 0.20
CA TYR A 159 -25.18 19.17 -0.30
C TYR A 159 -24.69 20.57 -0.67
N LEU A 160 -25.45 21.32 -1.43
CA LEU A 160 -25.10 22.68 -1.85
C LEU A 160 -24.87 23.60 -0.65
N THR A 161 -25.78 23.60 0.33
CA THR A 161 -25.66 24.40 1.55
C THR A 161 -24.39 24.06 2.35
N PHE A 162 -24.02 22.77 2.39
CA PHE A 162 -22.79 22.34 3.06
C PHE A 162 -21.55 22.82 2.30
N ILE A 163 -21.51 22.63 0.99
CA ILE A 163 -20.39 23.02 0.13
C ILE A 163 -20.14 24.52 0.22
N ASP A 164 -21.19 25.34 0.15
CA ASP A 164 -21.09 26.82 0.19
C ASP A 164 -20.51 27.33 1.52
N LYS A 165 -20.82 26.64 2.64
CA LYS A 165 -20.37 27.04 3.98
C LYS A 165 -19.03 26.42 4.37
N ASN A 166 -18.66 25.28 3.76
CA ASN A 166 -17.53 24.43 4.16
C ASN A 166 -16.75 23.97 2.95
N ASN A 167 -16.45 24.87 2.00
CA ASN A 167 -15.74 24.56 0.75
C ASN A 167 -14.33 24.01 0.98
N ASP A 168 -13.74 24.29 2.14
CA ASP A 168 -12.44 23.80 2.59
C ASP A 168 -12.55 22.62 3.57
N TYR A 169 -13.56 21.78 3.39
CA TYR A 169 -13.69 20.56 4.20
C TYR A 169 -13.10 19.34 3.48
N PRO A 170 -12.59 18.32 4.23
CA PRO A 170 -11.98 17.13 3.62
C PRO A 170 -12.93 16.44 2.64
N ARG A 171 -12.40 15.97 1.52
CA ARG A 171 -13.14 15.22 0.50
C ARG A 171 -14.30 15.98 -0.14
N ILE A 172 -14.19 17.29 -0.27
CA ILE A 172 -15.24 18.12 -0.87
C ILE A 172 -15.62 17.66 -2.30
N ASP A 173 -14.66 17.18 -3.10
CA ASP A 173 -14.94 16.64 -4.44
C ASP A 173 -15.81 15.37 -4.38
N ARG A 174 -15.62 14.54 -3.33
CA ARG A 174 -16.52 13.40 -3.13
C ARG A 174 -17.92 13.84 -2.76
N ILE A 175 -18.06 14.90 -1.98
CA ILE A 175 -19.36 15.50 -1.64
C ILE A 175 -20.01 16.07 -2.90
N ARG A 176 -19.27 16.77 -3.77
CA ARG A 176 -19.74 17.24 -5.09
C ARG A 176 -20.19 16.08 -5.98
N TYR A 177 -19.38 15.02 -6.08
CA TYR A 177 -19.76 13.81 -6.81
C TYR A 177 -21.07 13.20 -6.30
N LEU A 178 -21.28 13.16 -4.97
CA LEU A 178 -22.51 12.64 -4.37
C LEU A 178 -23.70 13.58 -4.56
N ALA A 179 -23.47 14.91 -4.59
CA ALA A 179 -24.48 15.91 -4.94
C ALA A 179 -24.97 15.71 -6.39
N GLU A 180 -24.05 15.40 -7.33
CA GLU A 180 -24.46 15.09 -8.71
C GLU A 180 -25.49 13.95 -8.79
N GLN A 181 -25.33 12.91 -7.93
CA GLN A 181 -26.24 11.78 -7.88
C GLN A 181 -27.67 12.13 -7.38
N LYS A 182 -27.85 13.36 -6.88
CA LYS A 182 -29.16 13.89 -6.40
C LYS A 182 -29.82 14.86 -7.39
N LEU A 183 -29.19 15.10 -8.54
CA LEU A 183 -29.72 15.98 -9.55
C LEU A 183 -30.95 15.35 -10.25
N ASP A 184 -32.03 16.10 -10.35
CA ASP A 184 -33.20 15.76 -11.15
C ASP A 184 -33.77 17.04 -11.79
N THR A 185 -33.91 17.04 -13.12
CA THR A 185 -34.43 18.17 -13.90
C THR A 185 -35.94 18.43 -13.65
N LYS A 186 -36.64 17.49 -12.99
CA LYS A 186 -38.03 17.69 -12.56
C LYS A 186 -38.15 18.50 -11.26
N GLU A 187 -37.15 18.36 -10.37
CA GLU A 187 -37.14 19.01 -9.06
C GLU A 187 -36.29 20.29 -9.05
N ILE A 188 -35.26 20.35 -9.91
CA ILE A 188 -34.31 21.45 -9.97
C ILE A 188 -34.35 22.05 -11.38
N SER A 189 -34.56 23.38 -11.48
CA SER A 189 -34.63 24.03 -12.79
C SER A 189 -33.34 23.84 -13.59
N PRO A 190 -33.41 23.60 -14.92
CA PRO A 190 -32.24 23.39 -15.78
C PRO A 190 -31.20 24.52 -15.67
N LYS A 191 -31.61 25.77 -15.62
CA LYS A 191 -30.74 26.93 -15.43
C LYS A 191 -29.95 26.84 -14.13
N LYS A 192 -30.55 26.36 -13.03
CA LYS A 192 -29.92 26.22 -11.72
C LYS A 192 -28.85 25.11 -11.74
N ILE A 193 -29.12 23.99 -12.43
CA ILE A 193 -28.16 22.90 -12.62
C ILE A 193 -26.95 23.39 -13.42
N ILE A 194 -27.20 24.09 -14.53
CA ILE A 194 -26.10 24.63 -15.37
C ILE A 194 -25.25 25.62 -14.58
N ASN A 195 -25.89 26.56 -13.86
CA ASN A 195 -25.19 27.53 -13.04
C ASN A 195 -24.35 26.88 -11.92
N TRP A 196 -24.85 25.79 -11.34
CA TRP A 196 -24.11 25.06 -10.30
C TRP A 196 -22.81 24.40 -10.82
N PHE A 197 -22.85 23.83 -12.02
CA PHE A 197 -21.65 23.33 -12.65
C PHE A 197 -20.71 24.49 -13.09
N GLY A 198 -21.30 25.60 -13.56
CA GLY A 198 -20.52 26.73 -14.08
C GLY A 198 -19.54 26.29 -15.15
N ASN A 199 -18.25 26.53 -14.92
CA ASN A 199 -17.16 26.10 -15.80
C ASN A 199 -16.55 24.74 -15.39
N ASN A 200 -17.05 24.12 -14.33
CA ASN A 200 -16.51 22.82 -13.85
C ASN A 200 -17.15 21.67 -14.63
N GLU A 201 -16.35 20.73 -15.06
CA GLU A 201 -16.86 19.49 -15.64
C GLU A 201 -17.50 18.60 -14.54
N PRO A 202 -18.64 17.92 -14.87
CA PRO A 202 -19.21 16.94 -13.96
C PRO A 202 -18.22 15.82 -13.62
N LEU A 203 -18.19 15.46 -12.34
CA LEU A 203 -17.32 14.39 -11.82
C LEU A 203 -17.84 12.98 -12.14
N SER A 204 -19.08 12.87 -12.59
CA SER A 204 -19.75 11.60 -12.88
C SER A 204 -20.42 11.57 -14.25
N GLY A 205 -20.47 10.39 -14.87
CA GLY A 205 -21.26 10.23 -16.10
C GLY A 205 -22.76 10.50 -15.89
N PHE A 206 -23.27 10.26 -14.67
CA PHE A 206 -24.64 10.67 -14.30
C PHE A 206 -24.80 12.20 -14.35
N GLY A 207 -23.87 12.94 -13.72
CA GLY A 207 -23.86 14.40 -13.76
C GLY A 207 -23.78 14.95 -15.19
N LYS A 208 -22.93 14.35 -16.06
CA LYS A 208 -22.86 14.72 -17.49
C LYS A 208 -24.19 14.54 -18.21
N MET A 209 -24.89 13.41 -17.97
CA MET A 209 -26.20 13.18 -18.58
C MET A 209 -27.24 14.21 -18.13
N ILE A 210 -27.29 14.56 -16.84
CA ILE A 210 -28.27 15.52 -16.31
C ILE A 210 -27.92 16.96 -16.74
N LEU A 211 -26.64 17.32 -16.82
CA LEU A 211 -26.19 18.60 -17.39
C LEU A 211 -26.56 18.69 -18.87
N GLY A 212 -26.37 17.62 -19.63
CA GLY A 212 -26.74 17.53 -21.04
C GLY A 212 -28.25 17.66 -21.24
N GLU A 213 -29.05 17.02 -20.42
CA GLU A 213 -30.52 17.21 -20.41
C GLU A 213 -30.90 18.65 -20.11
N SER A 214 -30.25 19.25 -19.10
CA SER A 214 -30.50 20.65 -18.74
C SER A 214 -30.21 21.62 -19.89
N ASN A 215 -29.11 21.38 -20.62
CA ASN A 215 -28.75 22.15 -21.80
C ASN A 215 -29.78 22.01 -22.92
N ILE A 216 -30.30 20.81 -23.18
CA ILE A 216 -31.35 20.59 -24.17
C ILE A 216 -32.63 21.37 -23.79
N LEU A 217 -33.00 21.32 -22.51
CA LEU A 217 -34.22 21.98 -22.02
C LEU A 217 -34.17 23.52 -22.12
N ILE A 218 -32.98 24.13 -22.17
CA ILE A 218 -32.81 25.58 -22.37
C ILE A 218 -32.50 25.97 -23.82
N GLY A 219 -32.48 24.99 -24.76
CA GLY A 219 -32.27 25.23 -26.18
C GLY A 219 -30.88 24.93 -26.71
N ASN A 220 -29.90 24.60 -25.87
CA ASN A 220 -28.53 24.24 -26.24
C ASN A 220 -28.46 22.77 -26.71
N VAL A 221 -29.18 22.41 -27.76
CA VAL A 221 -29.46 21.00 -28.12
C VAL A 221 -28.16 20.22 -28.46
N GLU A 222 -27.29 20.78 -29.29
CA GLU A 222 -26.08 20.03 -29.73
C GLU A 222 -25.09 19.80 -28.59
N LEU A 223 -24.87 20.82 -27.75
CA LEU A 223 -24.04 20.65 -26.53
C LEU A 223 -24.65 19.57 -25.61
N GLY A 224 -25.96 19.65 -25.37
CA GLY A 224 -26.62 18.68 -24.52
C GLY A 224 -26.58 17.25 -25.05
N LYS A 225 -26.75 17.04 -26.36
CA LYS A 225 -26.56 15.70 -26.99
C LYS A 225 -25.15 15.15 -26.76
N LYS A 226 -24.13 15.97 -26.97
CA LYS A 226 -22.73 15.58 -26.74
C LYS A 226 -22.53 15.12 -25.29
N GLN A 227 -22.97 15.91 -24.31
CA GLN A 227 -22.85 15.61 -22.88
C GLN A 227 -23.62 14.34 -22.49
N ILE A 228 -24.85 14.12 -23.04
CA ILE A 228 -25.60 12.88 -22.81
C ILE A 228 -24.82 11.66 -23.32
N LYS A 229 -24.24 11.71 -24.52
CA LYS A 229 -23.46 10.59 -25.09
C LYS A 229 -22.21 10.27 -24.28
N GLU A 230 -21.47 11.30 -23.87
CA GLU A 230 -20.30 11.16 -23.01
C GLU A 230 -20.70 10.55 -21.63
N GLY A 231 -21.72 11.09 -21.01
CA GLY A 231 -22.26 10.57 -19.75
C GLY A 231 -22.78 9.15 -19.87
N TRP A 232 -23.52 8.84 -20.94
CA TRP A 232 -24.03 7.50 -21.22
C TRP A 232 -22.90 6.46 -21.31
N LYS A 233 -21.80 6.80 -21.97
CA LYS A 233 -20.64 5.92 -22.13
C LYS A 233 -20.12 5.43 -20.77
N GLU A 234 -19.96 6.33 -19.78
CA GLU A 234 -19.20 6.07 -18.55
C GLU A 234 -20.04 5.97 -17.27
N ALA A 235 -21.32 6.34 -17.29
CA ALA A 235 -22.16 6.36 -16.09
C ALA A 235 -22.31 4.96 -15.44
N ASP A 236 -22.07 4.90 -14.13
CA ASP A 236 -22.42 3.74 -13.31
C ASP A 236 -23.92 3.74 -13.05
N LEU A 237 -24.66 2.86 -13.72
CA LEU A 237 -26.12 2.80 -13.68
C LEU A 237 -26.60 1.45 -13.10
N SER A 238 -27.50 1.52 -12.12
CA SER A 238 -28.25 0.34 -11.70
C SER A 238 -29.12 -0.18 -12.86
N ALA A 239 -29.63 -1.41 -12.75
CA ALA A 239 -30.49 -1.98 -13.80
C ALA A 239 -31.74 -1.11 -14.11
N ASN A 240 -32.32 -0.51 -13.06
CA ASN A 240 -33.49 0.36 -13.22
C ASN A 240 -33.12 1.71 -13.87
N GLN A 241 -32.01 2.30 -13.45
CA GLN A 241 -31.48 3.52 -14.06
C GLN A 241 -31.12 3.32 -15.52
N LEU A 242 -30.49 2.19 -15.88
CA LEU A 242 -30.18 1.85 -17.26
C LEU A 242 -31.44 1.83 -18.13
N LYS A 243 -32.51 1.15 -17.69
CA LYS A 243 -33.79 1.11 -18.40
C LYS A 243 -34.40 2.51 -18.54
N PHE A 244 -34.40 3.27 -17.46
CA PHE A 244 -34.95 4.62 -17.42
C PHE A 244 -34.21 5.56 -18.39
N PHE A 245 -32.90 5.69 -18.29
CA PHE A 245 -32.13 6.62 -19.13
C PHE A 245 -32.09 6.17 -20.60
N ARG A 246 -32.07 4.87 -20.88
CA ARG A 246 -32.18 4.34 -22.24
C ARG A 246 -33.51 4.78 -22.89
N SER A 247 -34.61 4.69 -22.16
CA SER A 247 -35.92 5.16 -22.66
C SER A 247 -35.97 6.67 -22.82
N LYS A 248 -35.49 7.40 -21.80
CA LYS A 248 -35.51 8.87 -21.76
C LYS A 248 -34.67 9.50 -22.88
N PHE A 249 -33.50 8.96 -23.15
CA PHE A 249 -32.56 9.50 -24.13
C PHE A 249 -32.54 8.77 -25.46
N LYS A 250 -33.54 7.89 -25.74
CA LYS A 250 -33.60 7.07 -26.97
C LYS A 250 -33.42 7.88 -28.26
N LYS A 251 -33.96 9.09 -28.34
CA LYS A 251 -33.88 9.96 -29.52
C LYS A 251 -32.50 10.62 -29.71
N TYR A 252 -31.61 10.54 -28.73
CA TYR A 252 -30.27 11.15 -28.75
C TYR A 252 -29.14 10.10 -28.82
N LEU A 253 -29.45 8.81 -28.55
CA LEU A 253 -28.48 7.71 -28.54
C LEU A 253 -28.68 6.89 -29.81
N ASP A 254 -27.56 6.62 -30.51
CA ASP A 254 -27.49 5.76 -31.69
C ASP A 254 -26.74 4.45 -31.36
N GLU A 255 -26.65 3.52 -32.34
CA GLU A 255 -25.96 2.23 -32.17
C GLU A 255 -24.51 2.40 -31.71
N LYS A 256 -23.81 3.42 -32.20
CA LYS A 256 -22.41 3.69 -31.82
C LYS A 256 -22.28 4.04 -30.33
N ASP A 257 -23.26 4.71 -29.74
CA ASP A 257 -23.24 5.05 -28.32
C ASP A 257 -23.38 3.82 -27.43
N TYR A 258 -24.16 2.82 -27.86
CA TYR A 258 -24.27 1.53 -27.17
C TYR A 258 -22.98 0.72 -27.28
N ILE A 259 -22.35 0.70 -28.47
CA ILE A 259 -21.05 0.06 -28.69
C ILE A 259 -19.97 0.71 -27.82
N ASN A 260 -19.88 2.05 -27.83
CA ASN A 260 -18.92 2.80 -27.00
C ASN A 260 -19.08 2.51 -25.51
N ARG A 261 -20.33 2.37 -25.03
CA ARG A 261 -20.61 1.97 -23.64
C ARG A 261 -20.13 0.54 -23.38
N ALA A 262 -20.41 -0.42 -24.24
CA ALA A 262 -19.98 -1.79 -24.09
C ALA A 262 -18.46 -1.89 -24.07
N GLU A 263 -17.76 -1.15 -24.92
CA GLU A 263 -16.30 -1.07 -24.94
C GLU A 263 -15.74 -0.52 -23.62
N TYR A 264 -16.28 0.61 -23.13
CA TYR A 264 -15.91 1.18 -21.85
C TYR A 264 -16.10 0.18 -20.70
N LEU A 265 -17.26 -0.49 -20.64
CA LEU A 265 -17.55 -1.47 -19.60
C LEU A 265 -16.62 -2.69 -19.68
N ALA A 266 -16.27 -3.16 -20.89
CA ALA A 266 -15.35 -4.24 -21.10
C ALA A 266 -13.93 -3.90 -20.60
N TRP A 267 -13.37 -2.77 -21.03
CA TRP A 267 -12.04 -2.34 -20.60
C TRP A 267 -11.95 -2.07 -19.08
N ASN A 268 -13.06 -1.67 -18.44
CA ASN A 268 -13.13 -1.45 -16.98
C ASN A 268 -13.55 -2.69 -16.19
N ASN A 269 -13.59 -3.87 -16.83
CA ASN A 269 -13.91 -5.16 -16.20
C ASN A 269 -15.29 -5.16 -15.47
N LYS A 270 -16.26 -4.40 -15.99
CA LYS A 270 -17.61 -4.25 -15.45
C LYS A 270 -18.52 -5.42 -15.94
N TYR A 271 -18.27 -6.61 -15.46
CA TYR A 271 -18.92 -7.86 -15.92
C TYR A 271 -20.45 -7.80 -15.99
N TRP A 272 -21.10 -7.38 -14.90
CA TRP A 272 -22.56 -7.35 -14.82
C TRP A 272 -23.19 -6.21 -15.63
N ASP A 273 -22.52 -5.06 -15.68
CA ASP A 273 -22.99 -3.92 -16.49
C ASP A 273 -22.88 -4.23 -17.97
N LEU A 274 -21.78 -4.86 -18.39
CA LEU A 274 -21.61 -5.32 -19.76
C LEU A 274 -22.68 -6.35 -20.12
N LYS A 275 -22.96 -7.34 -19.25
CA LYS A 275 -24.01 -8.32 -19.48
C LYS A 275 -25.37 -7.68 -19.70
N ARG A 276 -25.69 -6.57 -18.98
CA ARG A 276 -26.96 -5.86 -19.10
C ARG A 276 -27.11 -5.08 -20.39
N ILE A 277 -26.00 -4.69 -21.03
CA ILE A 277 -26.05 -3.91 -22.28
C ILE A 277 -26.07 -4.79 -23.54
N LEU A 278 -25.59 -6.04 -23.47
CA LEU A 278 -25.49 -6.96 -24.62
C LEU A 278 -26.77 -7.01 -25.48
N PRO A 279 -28.00 -7.16 -24.92
CA PRO A 279 -29.22 -7.28 -25.72
C PRO A 279 -29.57 -6.05 -26.56
N TYR A 280 -28.87 -4.95 -26.37
CA TYR A 280 -29.12 -3.67 -27.06
C TYR A 280 -28.07 -3.33 -28.12
N LEU A 281 -27.08 -4.25 -28.31
CA LEU A 281 -26.03 -4.11 -29.31
C LEU A 281 -26.47 -4.67 -30.67
N PRO A 282 -25.93 -4.14 -31.79
CA PRO A 282 -25.97 -4.84 -33.07
C PRO A 282 -25.41 -6.25 -32.97
N LYS A 283 -25.94 -7.21 -33.73
CA LYS A 283 -25.64 -8.67 -33.57
C LYS A 283 -24.16 -9.01 -33.57
N ASP A 284 -23.39 -8.42 -34.47
CA ASP A 284 -21.95 -8.68 -34.54
C ASP A 284 -21.19 -8.22 -33.29
N TYR A 285 -21.56 -7.05 -32.74
CA TYR A 285 -21.02 -6.50 -31.52
C TYR A 285 -21.53 -7.25 -30.27
N GLU A 286 -22.77 -7.70 -30.28
CA GLU A 286 -23.29 -8.60 -29.22
C GLU A 286 -22.41 -9.85 -29.10
N LEU A 287 -22.06 -10.51 -30.21
CA LEU A 287 -21.19 -11.69 -30.23
C LEU A 287 -19.78 -11.36 -29.71
N LEU A 288 -19.18 -10.25 -30.16
CA LEU A 288 -17.87 -9.78 -29.69
C LEU A 288 -17.86 -9.55 -28.17
N TYR A 289 -18.78 -8.72 -27.67
CA TYR A 289 -18.80 -8.36 -26.26
C TYR A 289 -19.30 -9.47 -25.34
N ASN A 290 -20.08 -10.42 -25.83
CA ASN A 290 -20.42 -11.65 -25.13
C ASN A 290 -19.16 -12.51 -24.91
N ALA A 291 -18.32 -12.72 -25.94
CA ALA A 291 -17.07 -13.42 -25.81
C ALA A 291 -16.13 -12.72 -24.81
N ARG A 292 -15.99 -11.39 -24.90
CA ARG A 292 -15.20 -10.60 -23.94
C ARG A 292 -15.74 -10.72 -22.51
N GLN A 293 -17.05 -10.66 -22.32
CA GLN A 293 -17.69 -10.79 -21.00
C GLN A 293 -17.44 -12.16 -20.38
N LEU A 294 -17.53 -13.26 -21.15
CA LEU A 294 -17.23 -14.61 -20.66
C LEU A 294 -15.75 -14.79 -20.30
N LEU A 295 -14.84 -14.17 -21.05
CA LEU A 295 -13.40 -14.18 -20.78
C LEU A 295 -13.01 -13.47 -19.46
N MET A 296 -13.82 -12.52 -18.97
CA MET A 296 -13.59 -11.84 -17.68
C MET A 296 -13.73 -12.79 -16.48
N SER A 297 -14.41 -13.90 -16.63
CA SER A 297 -14.78 -14.81 -15.56
C SER A 297 -14.25 -16.24 -15.78
N LYS A 298 -14.58 -17.15 -14.87
CA LYS A 298 -14.32 -18.58 -15.03
C LYS A 298 -15.49 -19.32 -15.70
N SER A 299 -16.32 -18.62 -16.47
CA SER A 299 -17.52 -19.18 -17.12
C SER A 299 -17.19 -20.30 -18.11
N TYR A 300 -18.15 -21.21 -18.31
CA TYR A 300 -18.14 -22.17 -19.40
C TYR A 300 -18.55 -21.50 -20.71
N GLY A 301 -18.29 -22.17 -21.86
CA GLY A 301 -18.70 -21.68 -23.19
C GLY A 301 -17.79 -20.61 -23.81
N VAL A 302 -16.61 -20.38 -23.24
CA VAL A 302 -15.65 -19.37 -23.74
C VAL A 302 -15.17 -19.73 -25.15
N ASP A 303 -14.82 -20.99 -25.40
CA ASP A 303 -14.25 -21.38 -26.69
C ASP A 303 -15.31 -21.28 -27.82
N GLU A 304 -16.57 -21.64 -27.54
CA GLU A 304 -17.68 -21.46 -28.46
C GLU A 304 -17.99 -19.97 -28.71
N ALA A 305 -18.01 -19.17 -27.66
CA ALA A 305 -18.24 -17.73 -27.79
C ALA A 305 -17.17 -17.05 -28.66
N ILE A 306 -15.90 -17.47 -28.53
CA ILE A 306 -14.79 -16.97 -29.37
C ILE A 306 -14.98 -17.40 -30.82
N LYS A 307 -15.39 -18.67 -31.08
CA LYS A 307 -15.64 -19.19 -32.39
C LYS A 307 -16.75 -18.44 -33.13
N ASN A 308 -17.75 -17.97 -32.40
CA ASN A 308 -18.89 -17.23 -32.94
C ASN A 308 -18.60 -15.72 -33.17
N VAL A 309 -17.42 -15.23 -32.80
CA VAL A 309 -17.04 -13.84 -33.10
C VAL A 309 -16.83 -13.67 -34.60
N PRO A 310 -17.46 -12.68 -35.26
CA PRO A 310 -17.24 -12.42 -36.67
C PRO A 310 -15.77 -12.17 -37.03
N ASP A 311 -15.33 -12.61 -38.22
CA ASP A 311 -13.94 -12.54 -38.69
C ASP A 311 -13.36 -11.13 -38.66
N LYS A 312 -14.17 -10.11 -38.92
CA LYS A 312 -13.76 -8.69 -38.84
C LYS A 312 -13.21 -8.26 -37.47
N PHE A 313 -13.54 -9.00 -36.39
CA PHE A 313 -13.08 -8.73 -35.03
C PHE A 313 -11.96 -9.66 -34.53
N VAL A 314 -11.44 -10.56 -35.36
CA VAL A 314 -10.35 -11.48 -34.97
C VAL A 314 -9.13 -10.73 -34.42
N ASN A 315 -8.87 -9.52 -34.99
CA ASN A 315 -7.79 -8.64 -34.57
C ASN A 315 -8.24 -7.54 -33.59
N ASP A 316 -9.44 -7.65 -32.99
CA ASP A 316 -9.88 -6.69 -31.96
C ASP A 316 -8.94 -6.72 -30.75
N ALA A 317 -8.46 -5.54 -30.36
CA ALA A 317 -7.48 -5.38 -29.29
C ALA A 317 -8.04 -5.85 -27.93
N GLY A 318 -9.31 -5.52 -27.65
CA GLY A 318 -9.94 -5.90 -26.40
C GLY A 318 -10.19 -7.39 -26.29
N LEU A 319 -10.62 -8.04 -27.39
CA LEU A 319 -10.77 -9.49 -27.44
C LEU A 319 -9.41 -10.20 -27.22
N ASN A 320 -8.36 -9.75 -27.90
CA ASN A 320 -7.02 -10.32 -27.76
C ASN A 320 -6.45 -10.11 -26.35
N TYR A 321 -6.68 -8.94 -25.74
CA TYR A 321 -6.31 -8.67 -24.35
C TYR A 321 -7.05 -9.63 -23.38
N ASP A 322 -8.36 -9.78 -23.53
CA ASP A 322 -9.16 -10.65 -22.65
C ASP A 322 -8.75 -12.13 -22.82
N ARG A 323 -8.44 -12.58 -24.05
CA ARG A 323 -7.89 -13.92 -24.35
C ARG A 323 -6.52 -14.12 -23.72
N LEU A 324 -5.63 -13.13 -23.83
CA LEU A 324 -4.31 -13.14 -23.21
C LEU A 324 -4.41 -13.34 -21.70
N LYS A 325 -5.18 -12.49 -21.03
CA LYS A 325 -5.41 -12.54 -19.57
C LYS A 325 -6.02 -13.86 -19.12
N TRP A 326 -7.00 -14.37 -19.87
CA TRP A 326 -7.66 -15.64 -19.60
C TRP A 326 -6.70 -16.83 -19.75
N ARG A 327 -5.90 -16.88 -20.82
CA ARG A 327 -4.88 -17.93 -21.05
C ARG A 327 -3.84 -17.92 -19.93
N ARG A 328 -3.28 -16.76 -19.60
CA ARG A 328 -2.30 -16.61 -18.52
C ARG A 328 -2.85 -17.09 -17.17
N LYS A 329 -4.06 -16.68 -16.80
CA LYS A 329 -4.70 -17.11 -15.54
C LYS A 329 -4.91 -18.64 -15.44
N ARG A 330 -4.89 -19.34 -16.54
CA ARG A 330 -4.99 -20.81 -16.65
C ARG A 330 -3.64 -21.51 -16.84
N GLY A 331 -2.54 -20.79 -16.72
CA GLY A 331 -1.18 -21.32 -16.88
C GLY A 331 -0.80 -21.63 -18.33
N ARG A 332 -1.60 -21.22 -19.33
CA ARG A 332 -1.32 -21.42 -20.75
C ARG A 332 -0.35 -20.33 -21.25
N ILE A 333 0.89 -20.34 -20.74
CA ILE A 333 1.88 -19.28 -20.98
C ILE A 333 2.27 -19.20 -22.46
N ASP A 334 2.56 -20.33 -23.13
CA ASP A 334 2.94 -20.32 -24.55
C ASP A 334 1.85 -19.70 -25.44
N GLY A 335 0.58 -20.05 -25.20
CA GLY A 335 -0.54 -19.43 -25.93
C GLY A 335 -0.76 -17.95 -25.57
N SER A 336 -0.27 -17.48 -24.42
CA SER A 336 -0.26 -16.05 -24.07
C SER A 336 0.88 -15.32 -24.79
N VAL A 337 2.05 -15.94 -24.88
CA VAL A 337 3.20 -15.45 -25.66
C VAL A 337 2.85 -15.32 -27.14
N GLU A 338 2.17 -16.31 -27.71
CA GLU A 338 1.68 -16.27 -29.09
C GLU A 338 0.87 -14.99 -29.37
N ILE A 339 -0.09 -14.65 -28.50
CA ILE A 339 -0.88 -13.42 -28.66
C ILE A 339 0.02 -12.18 -28.61
N LEU A 340 0.93 -12.10 -27.63
CA LEU A 340 1.82 -10.93 -27.45
C LEU A 340 2.80 -10.73 -28.62
N LEU A 341 3.17 -11.79 -29.33
CA LEU A 341 4.03 -11.71 -30.50
C LEU A 341 3.29 -11.27 -31.78
N ASN A 342 1.98 -11.51 -31.84
CA ASN A 342 1.16 -11.27 -33.03
C ASN A 342 0.40 -9.93 -33.00
N VAL A 343 0.21 -9.33 -31.81
CA VAL A 343 -0.49 -8.04 -31.71
C VAL A 343 0.42 -6.87 -32.09
N LYS A 344 -0.18 -5.80 -32.67
CA LYS A 344 0.52 -4.55 -32.92
C LYS A 344 0.79 -3.83 -31.60
N ASN A 345 2.02 -3.33 -31.43
CA ASN A 345 2.46 -2.66 -30.19
C ASN A 345 2.39 -1.14 -30.31
N THR A 346 1.33 -0.62 -30.92
CA THR A 346 1.07 0.83 -31.02
C THR A 346 -0.01 1.25 -30.04
N LYS A 347 0.08 2.47 -29.51
CA LYS A 347 -0.91 3.04 -28.58
C LYS A 347 -2.33 2.96 -29.13
N ASP A 348 -2.48 3.25 -30.42
CA ASP A 348 -3.79 3.26 -31.10
C ASP A 348 -4.42 1.87 -31.16
N TYR A 349 -3.61 0.81 -31.40
CA TYR A 349 -4.12 -0.57 -31.40
C TYR A 349 -4.40 -1.06 -29.99
N LEU A 350 -3.48 -0.84 -29.05
CA LEU A 350 -3.60 -1.41 -27.69
C LEU A 350 -4.72 -0.77 -26.87
N VAL A 351 -5.16 0.43 -27.20
CA VAL A 351 -6.19 1.23 -26.49
C VAL A 351 -5.84 1.49 -25.01
N ARG A 352 -5.47 0.45 -24.26
CA ARG A 352 -5.07 0.46 -22.85
C ARG A 352 -3.73 -0.25 -22.67
N PRO A 353 -2.61 0.33 -23.18
CA PRO A 353 -1.28 -0.27 -23.10
C PRO A 353 -0.82 -0.51 -21.64
N ASP A 354 -1.33 0.27 -20.68
CA ASP A 354 -1.16 0.07 -19.25
C ASP A 354 -1.63 -1.33 -18.78
N LEU A 355 -2.81 -1.76 -19.20
CA LEU A 355 -3.34 -3.08 -18.87
C LEU A 355 -2.56 -4.22 -19.54
N TRP A 356 -2.09 -4.00 -20.77
CA TRP A 356 -1.25 -4.95 -21.48
C TRP A 356 0.10 -5.13 -20.78
N TRP A 357 0.65 -4.06 -20.19
CA TRP A 357 1.90 -4.13 -19.46
C TRP A 357 1.81 -5.06 -18.24
N GLU A 358 0.73 -5.03 -17.48
CA GLU A 358 0.52 -5.95 -16.34
C GLU A 358 0.69 -7.42 -16.76
N GLU A 359 0.13 -7.81 -17.90
CA GLU A 359 0.25 -9.16 -18.43
C GLU A 359 1.66 -9.45 -18.97
N ARG A 360 2.29 -8.49 -19.66
CA ARG A 360 3.67 -8.59 -20.16
C ARG A 360 4.68 -8.78 -19.04
N GLU A 361 4.58 -8.01 -17.95
CA GLU A 361 5.46 -8.15 -16.78
C GLU A 361 5.42 -9.58 -16.21
N ILE A 362 4.21 -10.12 -15.98
CA ILE A 362 4.02 -11.46 -15.43
C ILE A 362 4.59 -12.53 -16.35
N ILE A 363 4.33 -12.42 -17.66
CA ILE A 363 4.78 -13.39 -18.66
C ILE A 363 6.30 -13.31 -18.84
N SER A 364 6.88 -12.11 -18.94
CA SER A 364 8.34 -11.95 -19.04
C SER A 364 9.06 -12.54 -17.83
N ARG A 365 8.53 -12.35 -16.62
CA ARG A 365 9.10 -13.00 -15.42
C ARG A 365 8.98 -14.52 -15.48
N SER A 366 7.87 -15.06 -16.01
CA SER A 366 7.74 -16.51 -16.21
C SER A 366 8.78 -17.04 -17.18
N LEU A 367 9.00 -16.33 -18.29
CA LEU A 367 10.02 -16.68 -19.29
C LEU A 367 11.44 -16.61 -18.74
N ILE A 368 11.74 -15.67 -17.82
CA ILE A 368 13.03 -15.61 -17.11
C ILE A 368 13.25 -16.88 -16.27
N TYR A 369 12.23 -17.37 -15.55
CA TYR A 369 12.31 -18.62 -14.80
C TYR A 369 12.54 -19.83 -15.73
N ASP A 370 11.95 -19.81 -16.92
CA ASP A 370 12.13 -20.85 -17.95
C ASP A 370 13.44 -20.65 -18.74
N LYS A 371 14.29 -19.67 -18.37
CA LYS A 371 15.55 -19.31 -19.02
C LYS A 371 15.42 -18.91 -20.50
N LYS A 372 14.23 -18.47 -20.92
CA LYS A 372 13.93 -17.95 -22.27
C LYS A 372 14.16 -16.42 -22.30
N PHE A 373 15.42 -15.98 -22.12
CA PHE A 373 15.77 -14.59 -21.83
C PHE A 373 15.50 -13.64 -23.00
N GLU A 374 15.87 -14.04 -24.23
CA GLU A 374 15.62 -13.25 -25.44
C GLU A 374 14.12 -13.03 -25.67
N LEU A 375 13.33 -14.07 -25.43
CA LEU A 375 11.88 -13.99 -25.53
C LEU A 375 11.29 -13.11 -24.43
N ALA A 376 11.80 -13.23 -23.19
CA ALA A 376 11.40 -12.37 -22.08
C ALA A 376 11.69 -10.89 -22.38
N TYR A 377 12.86 -10.59 -22.95
CA TYR A 377 13.22 -9.27 -23.39
C TYR A 377 12.28 -8.76 -24.51
N LYS A 378 12.06 -9.57 -25.56
CA LYS A 378 11.16 -9.23 -26.66
C LYS A 378 9.74 -8.89 -26.18
N ILE A 379 9.24 -9.63 -25.17
CA ILE A 379 7.91 -9.37 -24.59
C ILE A 379 7.92 -8.09 -23.74
N SER A 380 8.96 -7.84 -22.95
CA SER A 380 9.02 -6.65 -22.09
C SER A 380 9.28 -5.36 -22.85
N SER A 381 10.16 -5.37 -23.85
CA SER A 381 10.57 -4.17 -24.60
C SER A 381 9.52 -3.70 -25.62
N ASN A 382 8.67 -4.60 -26.12
CA ASN A 382 7.59 -4.28 -27.05
C ASN A 382 6.29 -3.87 -26.34
N HIS A 383 6.35 -2.96 -25.39
CA HIS A 383 5.21 -2.62 -24.51
C HIS A 383 4.22 -1.59 -25.10
N GLY A 384 4.62 -0.77 -26.07
CA GLY A 384 3.76 0.24 -26.71
C GLY A 384 3.35 1.41 -25.79
N LEU A 385 4.00 1.57 -24.65
CA LEU A 385 3.84 2.68 -23.72
C LEU A 385 4.78 3.83 -24.07
N THR A 386 4.40 5.05 -23.74
CA THR A 386 5.21 6.25 -24.01
C THR A 386 5.50 7.08 -22.75
N GLU A 387 4.72 6.87 -21.68
CA GLU A 387 4.78 7.65 -20.46
C GLU A 387 4.12 6.89 -19.28
N GLY A 388 4.28 7.40 -18.09
CA GLY A 388 3.61 6.87 -16.87
C GLY A 388 4.41 5.81 -16.14
N SER A 389 3.82 5.31 -15.05
CA SER A 389 4.46 4.33 -14.16
C SER A 389 4.72 3.00 -14.86
N GLU A 390 3.82 2.58 -15.72
CA GLU A 390 3.90 1.32 -16.48
C GLU A 390 5.01 1.38 -17.53
N PHE A 391 5.19 2.53 -18.20
CA PHE A 391 6.33 2.79 -19.09
C PHE A 391 7.64 2.67 -18.34
N ALA A 392 7.75 3.35 -17.20
CA ALA A 392 8.94 3.29 -16.38
C ALA A 392 9.28 1.85 -15.95
N GLU A 393 8.31 1.08 -15.44
CA GLU A 393 8.54 -0.32 -15.05
C GLU A 393 8.91 -1.20 -16.26
N ALA A 394 8.38 -0.94 -17.46
CA ALA A 394 8.69 -1.66 -18.68
C ALA A 394 10.14 -1.43 -19.13
N GLU A 395 10.57 -0.17 -19.14
CA GLU A 395 11.94 0.22 -19.46
C GLU A 395 12.93 -0.33 -18.43
N TRP A 396 12.60 -0.22 -17.12
CA TRP A 396 13.44 -0.80 -16.09
C TRP A 396 13.59 -2.32 -16.24
N MET A 397 12.49 -3.03 -16.50
CA MET A 397 12.51 -4.50 -16.64
C MET A 397 13.31 -4.92 -17.86
N SER A 398 13.15 -4.22 -18.99
CA SER A 398 13.88 -4.49 -20.22
C SER A 398 15.39 -4.25 -20.05
N GLY A 399 15.76 -3.15 -19.39
CA GLY A 399 17.15 -2.86 -19.02
C GLY A 399 17.74 -3.91 -18.08
N TRP A 400 16.98 -4.36 -17.08
CA TRP A 400 17.41 -5.41 -16.16
C TRP A 400 17.63 -6.77 -16.87
N ILE A 401 16.74 -7.14 -17.79
CA ILE A 401 16.90 -8.36 -18.60
C ILE A 401 18.13 -8.23 -19.49
N ALA A 402 18.31 -7.10 -20.16
CA ALA A 402 19.46 -6.85 -21.04
C ALA A 402 20.79 -6.95 -20.26
N LEU A 403 20.91 -6.28 -19.11
CA LEU A 403 22.14 -6.28 -18.32
C LEU A 403 22.41 -7.64 -17.66
N SER A 404 21.40 -8.21 -16.98
CA SER A 404 21.61 -9.36 -16.08
C SER A 404 21.62 -10.70 -16.83
N PHE A 405 20.87 -10.84 -17.94
CA PHE A 405 20.68 -12.12 -18.62
C PHE A 405 21.23 -12.14 -20.05
N LEU A 406 21.00 -11.08 -20.84
CA LEU A 406 21.53 -11.02 -22.22
C LEU A 406 23.00 -10.59 -22.23
N LYS A 407 23.50 -9.99 -21.15
CA LYS A 407 24.87 -9.46 -21.05
C LYS A 407 25.16 -8.36 -22.06
N ASP A 408 24.14 -7.59 -22.40
CA ASP A 408 24.23 -6.42 -23.27
C ASP A 408 24.09 -5.11 -22.46
N PRO A 409 25.21 -4.54 -21.98
CA PRO A 409 25.17 -3.33 -21.19
C PRO A 409 24.86 -2.07 -22.02
N LEU A 410 25.06 -2.06 -23.33
CA LEU A 410 24.72 -0.90 -24.17
C LEU A 410 23.19 -0.81 -24.31
N LEU A 411 22.56 -1.93 -24.60
CA LEU A 411 21.11 -2.03 -24.67
C LEU A 411 20.47 -1.70 -23.31
N ALA A 412 21.04 -2.18 -22.22
CA ALA A 412 20.59 -1.91 -20.86
C ALA A 412 20.69 -0.42 -20.51
N LYS A 413 21.76 0.27 -20.93
CA LYS A 413 21.97 1.70 -20.71
C LYS A 413 20.81 2.52 -21.28
N ASP A 414 20.41 2.25 -22.51
CA ASP A 414 19.36 3.00 -23.17
C ASP A 414 18.00 2.86 -22.45
N HIS A 415 17.66 1.64 -22.06
CA HIS A 415 16.46 1.37 -21.25
C HIS A 415 16.49 2.06 -19.89
N PHE A 416 17.62 2.00 -19.16
CA PHE A 416 17.72 2.64 -17.86
C PHE A 416 17.74 4.17 -17.94
N LEU A 417 18.25 4.75 -19.02
CA LEU A 417 18.13 6.19 -19.29
C LEU A 417 16.67 6.58 -19.55
N ASN A 418 15.94 5.80 -20.36
CA ASN A 418 14.51 6.01 -20.58
C ASN A 418 13.74 5.90 -19.24
N PHE A 419 14.02 4.89 -18.43
CA PHE A 419 13.43 4.77 -17.10
C PHE A 419 13.72 6.02 -16.25
N TYR A 420 15.01 6.38 -16.08
CA TYR A 420 15.44 7.48 -15.21
C TYR A 420 14.82 8.82 -15.61
N ASN A 421 14.75 9.11 -16.89
CA ASN A 421 14.21 10.36 -17.43
C ASN A 421 12.69 10.49 -17.25
N ASN A 422 11.98 9.39 -16.99
CA ASN A 422 10.53 9.36 -16.84
C ASN A 422 10.05 9.09 -15.41
N VAL A 423 10.94 9.20 -14.42
CA VAL A 423 10.59 9.05 -13.00
C VAL A 423 11.04 10.26 -12.20
N SER A 424 10.26 10.62 -11.17
CA SER A 424 10.56 11.76 -10.30
C SER A 424 10.64 11.39 -8.81
N TYR A 425 9.99 10.30 -8.40
CA TYR A 425 9.97 9.88 -7.00
C TYR A 425 11.32 9.34 -6.54
N PRO A 426 11.80 9.70 -5.33
CA PRO A 426 13.10 9.29 -4.78
C PRO A 426 13.44 7.82 -4.94
N ILE A 427 12.46 6.95 -4.67
CA ILE A 427 12.62 5.50 -4.80
C ILE A 427 12.97 5.08 -6.24
N SER A 428 12.25 5.62 -7.22
CA SER A 428 12.44 5.29 -8.62
C SER A 428 13.68 5.96 -9.19
N THR A 429 13.95 7.23 -8.84
CA THR A 429 15.15 7.95 -9.26
C THR A 429 16.41 7.25 -8.76
N ALA A 430 16.45 6.88 -7.47
CA ALA A 430 17.58 6.12 -6.91
C ALA A 430 17.76 4.75 -7.59
N ARG A 431 16.66 4.06 -7.93
CA ARG A 431 16.68 2.77 -8.64
C ARG A 431 17.32 2.93 -10.02
N GLY A 432 16.87 3.92 -10.82
CA GLY A 432 17.39 4.18 -12.15
C GLY A 432 18.87 4.54 -12.12
N ALA A 433 19.25 5.47 -11.25
CA ALA A 433 20.62 5.90 -11.09
C ALA A 433 21.55 4.75 -10.63
N TYR A 434 21.11 3.92 -9.68
CA TYR A 434 21.88 2.75 -9.25
C TYR A 434 22.12 1.75 -10.40
N TRP A 435 21.09 1.41 -11.18
CA TRP A 435 21.23 0.49 -12.29
C TRP A 435 22.04 1.08 -13.45
N LEU A 436 22.00 2.39 -13.70
CA LEU A 436 22.91 3.08 -14.60
C LEU A 436 24.37 2.99 -14.09
N GLY A 437 24.62 3.25 -12.82
CA GLY A 437 25.94 3.07 -12.20
C GLY A 437 26.47 1.65 -12.38
N LYS A 438 25.63 0.64 -12.17
CA LYS A 438 25.97 -0.79 -12.43
C LYS A 438 26.27 -1.06 -13.90
N THR A 439 25.51 -0.45 -14.79
CA THR A 439 25.69 -0.62 -16.25
C THR A 439 27.01 -0.03 -16.70
N PHE A 440 27.33 1.22 -16.31
CA PHE A 440 28.61 1.86 -16.62
C PHE A 440 29.81 1.14 -15.99
N LYS A 441 29.61 0.57 -14.77
CA LYS A 441 30.62 -0.32 -14.15
C LYS A 441 30.91 -1.55 -15.02
N THR A 442 29.88 -2.14 -15.63
CA THR A 442 30.02 -3.27 -16.55
C THR A 442 30.71 -2.86 -17.86
N LEU A 443 30.44 -1.65 -18.35
CA LEU A 443 31.11 -1.02 -19.51
C LEU A 443 32.55 -0.60 -19.22
N LYS A 444 33.01 -0.73 -17.95
CA LYS A 444 34.33 -0.29 -17.46
C LYS A 444 34.53 1.24 -17.51
N ASP A 445 33.48 2.02 -17.62
CA ASP A 445 33.50 3.46 -17.49
C ASP A 445 33.30 3.86 -16.01
N LYS A 446 34.44 4.01 -15.32
CA LYS A 446 34.45 4.29 -13.88
C LYS A 446 33.92 5.68 -13.54
N GLU A 447 34.16 6.66 -14.40
CA GLU A 447 33.72 8.05 -14.19
C GLU A 447 32.20 8.13 -14.21
N GLN A 448 31.58 7.66 -15.27
CA GLN A 448 30.12 7.64 -15.38
C GLN A 448 29.47 6.75 -14.32
N SER A 449 30.10 5.60 -14.00
CA SER A 449 29.62 4.72 -12.92
C SER A 449 29.54 5.48 -11.59
N ASN A 450 30.61 6.17 -11.20
CA ASN A 450 30.61 6.93 -9.94
C ASN A 450 29.58 8.07 -9.96
N LYS A 451 29.48 8.84 -11.05
CA LYS A 451 28.52 9.91 -11.20
C LYS A 451 27.08 9.42 -10.98
N TRP A 452 26.73 8.28 -11.55
CA TRP A 452 25.39 7.71 -11.39
C TRP A 452 25.14 7.14 -9.98
N PHE A 453 26.16 6.55 -9.35
CA PHE A 453 26.04 6.17 -7.95
C PHE A 453 25.88 7.39 -7.03
N GLU A 454 26.64 8.48 -7.28
CA GLU A 454 26.47 9.75 -6.56
C GLU A 454 25.05 10.30 -6.69
N GLU A 455 24.46 10.23 -7.89
CA GLU A 455 23.07 10.63 -8.12
C GLU A 455 22.09 9.80 -7.27
N ALA A 456 22.28 8.48 -7.18
CA ALA A 456 21.44 7.61 -6.35
C ALA A 456 21.60 7.91 -4.85
N THR A 457 22.81 8.31 -4.37
CA THR A 457 23.05 8.60 -2.96
C THR A 457 22.35 9.84 -2.43
N LYS A 458 21.78 10.67 -3.29
CA LYS A 458 20.89 11.77 -2.87
C LYS A 458 19.64 11.27 -2.11
N TYR A 459 19.35 9.97 -2.15
CA TYR A 459 18.13 9.37 -1.58
C TYR A 459 18.46 8.21 -0.61
N LEU A 460 19.17 8.51 0.48
CA LEU A 460 19.65 7.52 1.45
C LEU A 460 18.55 6.83 2.29
N THR A 461 17.32 7.30 2.23
CA THR A 461 16.17 6.61 2.80
C THR A 461 15.64 5.49 1.90
N THR A 462 16.28 5.23 0.73
CA THR A 462 15.86 4.22 -0.23
C THR A 462 16.88 3.08 -0.36
N TYR A 463 16.40 1.89 -0.69
CA TYR A 463 17.22 0.69 -0.88
C TYR A 463 18.37 0.90 -1.87
N TYR A 464 18.07 1.44 -3.04
CA TYR A 464 19.08 1.65 -4.08
C TYR A 464 20.02 2.82 -3.79
N GLY A 465 19.54 3.85 -3.08
CA GLY A 465 20.42 4.92 -2.59
C GLY A 465 21.46 4.40 -1.60
N GLN A 466 21.05 3.53 -0.68
CA GLN A 466 21.98 2.88 0.26
C GLN A 466 22.93 1.92 -0.42
N LEU A 467 22.49 1.14 -1.43
CA LEU A 467 23.37 0.28 -2.22
C LEU A 467 24.42 1.09 -3.00
N ALA A 468 24.00 2.20 -3.62
CA ALA A 468 24.92 3.10 -4.33
C ALA A 468 25.95 3.73 -3.38
N PHE A 469 25.52 4.12 -2.18
CA PHE A 469 26.42 4.66 -1.16
C PHE A 469 27.53 3.67 -0.81
N ILE A 470 27.22 2.38 -0.69
CA ILE A 470 28.20 1.34 -0.39
C ILE A 470 29.17 1.11 -1.55
N GLU A 471 28.73 1.25 -2.80
CA GLU A 471 29.60 1.14 -3.97
C GLU A 471 30.69 2.22 -3.97
N LEU A 472 30.35 3.44 -3.52
CA LEU A 472 31.27 4.57 -3.41
C LEU A 472 32.08 4.57 -2.10
N ASN A 473 31.42 4.28 -0.98
CA ASN A 473 31.96 4.41 0.37
C ASN A 473 31.75 3.12 1.19
N PRO A 474 32.47 2.03 0.92
CA PRO A 474 32.21 0.73 1.55
C PRO A 474 32.36 0.71 3.08
N LYS A 475 33.06 1.68 3.66
CA LYS A 475 33.31 1.81 5.10
C LYS A 475 32.64 3.06 5.71
N GLY A 476 31.96 3.88 4.90
CA GLY A 476 31.38 5.13 5.33
C GLY A 476 30.05 4.96 6.07
N ASN A 477 29.76 5.90 6.95
CA ASN A 477 28.42 6.10 7.51
C ASN A 477 27.75 7.22 6.72
N PHE A 478 26.47 7.04 6.36
CA PHE A 478 25.70 8.10 5.74
C PHE A 478 24.94 8.92 6.79
N GLU A 479 24.62 10.15 6.44
CA GLU A 479 23.78 11.03 7.25
C GLU A 479 22.46 11.28 6.54
N LEU A 480 21.37 11.35 7.32
CA LEU A 480 20.06 11.73 6.81
C LEU A 480 19.87 13.24 6.95
N GLU A 481 19.10 13.82 6.05
CA GLU A 481 18.69 15.21 6.11
C GLU A 481 17.95 15.50 7.43
N LYS A 482 18.18 16.70 7.96
CA LYS A 482 17.46 17.19 9.15
C LYS A 482 16.03 17.55 8.78
N ASP A 483 15.11 17.30 9.72
CA ASP A 483 13.73 17.75 9.56
C ASP A 483 13.67 19.30 9.52
N MET A 484 12.76 19.85 8.73
CA MET A 484 12.48 21.29 8.67
C MET A 484 11.92 21.78 10.01
N GLU A 485 12.35 22.96 10.44
CA GLU A 485 11.78 23.64 11.60
C GLU A 485 10.53 24.43 11.20
N VAL A 486 9.49 24.39 12.03
CA VAL A 486 8.23 25.08 11.79
C VAL A 486 8.18 26.36 12.61
N ASP A 487 7.78 27.46 12.01
CA ASP A 487 7.60 28.76 12.68
C ASP A 487 6.57 28.66 13.82
N THR A 488 6.91 29.26 14.98
CA THR A 488 6.09 29.17 16.19
C THR A 488 4.71 29.81 16.01
N LYS A 489 4.61 30.95 15.31
CA LYS A 489 3.34 31.63 15.05
C LYS A 489 2.43 30.79 14.16
N TYR A 490 3.01 30.18 13.11
CA TYR A 490 2.25 29.25 12.25
C TYR A 490 1.77 28.03 13.04
N LYS A 491 2.60 27.49 13.92
CA LYS A 491 2.23 26.36 14.79
C LYS A 491 1.04 26.69 15.68
N ILE A 492 1.02 27.86 16.32
CA ILE A 492 -0.11 28.31 17.15
C ILE A 492 -1.40 28.38 16.31
N ASN A 493 -1.33 29.05 15.15
CA ASN A 493 -2.49 29.18 14.26
C ASN A 493 -3.00 27.83 13.75
N PHE A 494 -2.09 26.89 13.48
CA PHE A 494 -2.47 25.54 13.05
C PHE A 494 -3.28 24.80 14.12
N TYR A 495 -2.84 24.85 15.39
CA TYR A 495 -3.53 24.17 16.49
C TYR A 495 -4.86 24.82 16.87
N ASP A 496 -5.14 26.04 16.43
CA ASP A 496 -6.41 26.73 16.66
C ASP A 496 -7.49 26.45 15.60
N LYS A 497 -7.14 25.75 14.50
CA LYS A 497 -8.07 25.41 13.43
C LYS A 497 -9.20 24.48 13.90
N GLU A 498 -10.40 24.69 13.36
CA GLU A 498 -11.61 23.88 13.62
C GLU A 498 -11.32 22.38 13.48
N LEU A 499 -10.74 21.98 12.36
CA LEU A 499 -10.49 20.56 12.06
C LEU A 499 -9.46 19.93 13.01
N VAL A 500 -8.51 20.69 13.54
CA VAL A 500 -7.57 20.22 14.56
C VAL A 500 -8.29 19.99 15.89
N LYS A 501 -9.19 20.90 16.30
CA LYS A 501 -10.04 20.72 17.49
C LYS A 501 -10.92 19.48 17.39
N ILE A 502 -11.48 19.20 16.22
CA ILE A 502 -12.25 17.97 15.94
C ILE A 502 -11.39 16.72 16.05
N ILE A 503 -10.12 16.73 15.59
CA ILE A 503 -9.21 15.60 15.77
C ILE A 503 -9.01 15.28 17.25
N TYR A 504 -8.75 16.27 18.09
CA TYR A 504 -8.61 16.06 19.53
C TYR A 504 -9.91 15.56 20.18
N LEU A 505 -11.06 16.10 19.77
CA LEU A 505 -12.36 15.59 20.23
C LEU A 505 -12.56 14.11 19.91
N LEU A 506 -12.16 13.70 18.71
CA LEU A 506 -12.29 12.29 18.28
C LEU A 506 -11.34 11.38 19.07
N ASP A 507 -10.12 11.82 19.34
CA ASP A 507 -9.16 11.12 20.19
C ASP A 507 -9.68 10.98 21.63
N GLU A 508 -10.14 12.07 22.26
CA GLU A 508 -10.74 12.10 23.60
C GLU A 508 -11.97 11.18 23.75
N LEU A 509 -12.66 10.90 22.65
CA LEU A 509 -13.82 10.01 22.60
C LEU A 509 -13.49 8.58 22.15
N ASP A 510 -12.21 8.26 21.90
CA ASP A 510 -11.75 6.97 21.33
C ASP A 510 -12.38 6.70 19.94
N LYS A 511 -12.40 7.73 19.10
CA LYS A 511 -12.98 7.74 17.75
C LYS A 511 -11.98 8.18 16.66
N ASP A 512 -10.71 7.98 16.91
CA ASP A 512 -9.59 8.37 16.05
C ASP A 512 -9.65 7.79 14.62
N LYS A 513 -10.40 6.71 14.40
CA LYS A 513 -10.66 6.14 13.06
C LYS A 513 -11.25 7.14 12.05
N TYR A 514 -11.91 8.20 12.52
CA TYR A 514 -12.46 9.26 11.66
C TYR A 514 -11.44 10.35 11.31
N THR A 515 -10.29 10.41 11.97
CA THR A 515 -9.31 11.50 11.81
C THR A 515 -8.50 11.42 10.52
N LYS A 516 -8.38 10.24 9.89
CA LYS A 516 -7.50 9.99 8.72
C LYS A 516 -7.66 10.99 7.58
N ASN A 517 -8.89 11.24 7.15
CA ASN A 517 -9.15 12.14 6.02
C ASN A 517 -8.94 13.60 6.43
N ILE A 518 -9.19 13.93 7.71
CA ILE A 518 -8.98 15.27 8.25
C ILE A 518 -7.48 15.55 8.31
N LEU A 519 -6.68 14.64 8.86
CA LEU A 519 -5.22 14.76 8.94
C LEU A 519 -4.58 14.94 7.55
N ARG A 520 -5.00 14.14 6.57
CA ARG A 520 -4.52 14.28 5.19
C ARG A 520 -4.87 15.62 4.56
N HIS A 521 -6.04 16.14 4.87
CA HIS A 521 -6.52 17.42 4.35
C HIS A 521 -5.70 18.57 4.94
N ILE A 522 -5.57 18.66 6.27
CA ILE A 522 -4.81 19.73 6.93
C ILE A 522 -3.30 19.66 6.65
N ALA A 523 -2.77 18.48 6.31
CA ALA A 523 -1.38 18.35 5.89
C ALA A 523 -1.08 19.15 4.60
N ASN A 524 -2.05 19.22 3.69
CA ASN A 524 -1.90 19.89 2.38
C ASN A 524 -2.27 21.39 2.41
N ASP A 525 -2.66 21.94 3.54
CA ASP A 525 -3.18 23.30 3.66
C ASP A 525 -2.11 24.36 3.33
N ASN A 526 -0.94 24.29 3.95
CA ASN A 526 0.20 25.16 3.64
C ASN A 526 1.52 24.41 3.84
N VAL A 527 1.90 23.65 2.83
CA VAL A 527 3.08 22.78 2.86
C VAL A 527 4.36 23.57 3.08
N ALA A 528 4.49 24.75 2.47
CA ALA A 528 5.67 25.60 2.60
C ALA A 528 5.87 26.11 4.05
N ALA A 529 4.79 26.29 4.81
CA ALA A 529 4.86 26.70 6.22
C ALA A 529 4.98 25.49 7.18
N GLY A 530 4.97 24.25 6.69
CA GLY A 530 5.16 23.06 7.50
C GLY A 530 3.87 22.39 7.98
N SER A 531 2.73 22.57 7.28
CA SER A 531 1.47 21.91 7.63
C SER A 531 1.58 20.38 7.68
N GLU A 532 2.38 19.77 6.81
CA GLU A 532 2.65 18.32 6.80
C GLU A 532 3.32 17.87 8.11
N ILE A 533 4.32 18.63 8.59
CA ILE A 533 5.05 18.33 9.84
C ILE A 533 4.09 18.41 11.02
N LEU A 534 3.27 19.47 11.09
CA LEU A 534 2.32 19.66 12.17
C LEU A 534 1.19 18.61 12.15
N ALA A 535 0.71 18.23 10.98
CA ALA A 535 -0.28 17.15 10.85
C ALA A 535 0.32 15.78 11.25
N ALA A 536 1.58 15.49 10.91
CA ALA A 536 2.29 14.30 11.36
C ALA A 536 2.59 14.33 12.87
N GLU A 537 2.94 15.52 13.43
CA GLU A 537 3.07 15.71 14.87
C GLU A 537 1.75 15.43 15.58
N LEU A 538 0.65 16.00 15.08
CA LEU A 538 -0.70 15.78 15.63
C LEU A 538 -1.10 14.30 15.59
N ALA A 539 -0.88 13.64 14.46
CA ALA A 539 -1.13 12.21 14.33
C ALA A 539 -0.34 11.38 15.36
N THR A 540 0.93 11.75 15.59
CA THR A 540 1.79 11.11 16.59
C THR A 540 1.27 11.36 18.00
N ASN A 541 0.81 12.58 18.32
CA ASN A 541 0.30 12.96 19.63
C ASN A 541 -0.98 12.20 20.02
N ILE A 542 -1.82 11.85 19.05
CA ILE A 542 -3.01 11.02 19.26
C ILE A 542 -2.74 9.50 19.08
N GLY A 543 -1.46 9.09 19.10
CA GLY A 543 -1.08 7.68 19.00
C GLY A 543 -1.26 7.04 17.62
N ARG A 544 -1.63 7.80 16.57
CA ARG A 544 -1.83 7.32 15.20
C ARG A 544 -0.55 7.48 14.37
N PHE A 545 0.46 6.68 14.73
CA PHE A 545 1.74 6.63 14.01
C PHE A 545 1.58 6.26 12.54
N ASP A 546 0.62 5.41 12.21
CA ASP A 546 0.29 5.02 10.84
C ASP A 546 -0.10 6.24 9.98
N TYR A 547 -0.88 7.18 10.52
CA TYR A 547 -1.23 8.40 9.79
C TYR A 547 -0.04 9.35 9.65
N ALA A 548 0.80 9.47 10.69
CA ALA A 548 2.03 10.26 10.63
C ALA A 548 2.99 9.73 9.55
N ILE A 549 3.17 8.40 9.49
CA ILE A 549 3.97 7.75 8.44
C ILE A 549 3.38 8.00 7.06
N GLN A 550 2.06 7.86 6.88
CA GLN A 550 1.42 8.06 5.58
C GLN A 550 1.59 9.50 5.07
N ILE A 551 1.45 10.50 5.93
CA ILE A 551 1.70 11.91 5.57
C ILE A 551 3.16 12.08 5.16
N SER A 552 4.11 11.62 5.98
CA SER A 552 5.55 11.74 5.71
C SER A 552 6.00 10.96 4.47
N LYS A 553 5.36 9.83 4.15
CA LYS A 553 5.62 9.08 2.91
C LYS A 553 5.16 9.86 1.67
N ILE A 554 3.98 10.49 1.72
CA ILE A 554 3.49 11.33 0.62
C ILE A 554 4.43 12.51 0.41
N ALA A 555 4.85 13.21 1.47
CA ALA A 555 5.83 14.28 1.40
C ALA A 555 7.16 13.82 0.79
N SER A 556 7.61 12.60 1.11
CA SER A 556 8.86 12.06 0.58
C SER A 556 8.82 11.81 -0.94
N TYR A 557 7.66 11.59 -1.54
CA TYR A 557 7.53 11.49 -3.00
C TYR A 557 7.90 12.81 -3.70
N GLU A 558 7.70 13.92 -3.03
CA GLU A 558 8.08 15.25 -3.49
C GLU A 558 9.40 15.74 -2.86
N LYS A 559 10.23 14.82 -2.40
CA LYS A 559 11.57 15.07 -1.85
C LYS A 559 11.57 15.90 -0.55
N ARG A 560 10.46 15.92 0.19
CA ARG A 560 10.38 16.50 1.54
C ARG A 560 10.43 15.38 2.58
N PHE A 561 11.51 15.35 3.38
CA PHE A 561 11.77 14.23 4.28
C PHE A 561 11.48 14.65 5.74
N HIS A 562 10.48 14.02 6.35
CA HIS A 562 10.08 14.21 7.75
C HIS A 562 10.45 12.95 8.55
N ASN A 563 11.75 12.74 8.72
CA ASN A 563 12.30 11.49 9.25
C ASN A 563 11.82 11.19 10.67
N LYS A 564 11.65 12.19 11.52
CA LYS A 564 11.13 12.08 12.89
C LYS A 564 9.76 11.38 12.95
N TYR A 565 8.87 11.71 12.03
CA TYR A 565 7.50 11.18 11.98
C TYR A 565 7.35 9.97 11.06
N ASN A 566 8.24 9.84 10.09
CA ASN A 566 8.28 8.71 9.17
C ASN A 566 8.84 7.43 9.83
N TYR A 567 9.63 7.59 10.91
CA TYR A 567 10.28 6.48 11.62
C TYR A 567 10.03 6.54 13.12
N PRO A 568 8.82 6.23 13.60
CA PRO A 568 8.48 6.20 15.02
C PRO A 568 9.35 5.19 15.78
N ILE A 569 9.67 5.52 17.04
CA ILE A 569 10.47 4.66 17.93
C ILE A 569 9.60 4.23 19.09
N ILE A 570 9.35 2.93 19.18
CA ILE A 570 8.64 2.30 20.30
C ILE A 570 9.54 1.30 21.02
N SER A 571 9.14 0.90 22.23
CA SER A 571 9.85 -0.12 22.99
C SER A 571 9.75 -1.49 22.31
N THR A 572 10.86 -2.23 22.25
CA THR A 572 10.95 -3.59 21.68
C THR A 572 11.67 -4.52 22.66
N PRO A 573 11.36 -5.82 22.66
CA PRO A 573 12.00 -6.80 23.55
C PRO A 573 13.48 -7.03 23.12
N LYS A 574 14.32 -7.39 24.10
CA LYS A 574 15.70 -7.82 23.85
C LYS A 574 15.86 -9.34 23.98
N LEU A 575 15.05 -9.92 24.86
CA LEU A 575 15.09 -11.35 25.18
C LEU A 575 13.65 -11.85 25.42
N ILE A 576 13.31 -13.01 24.87
CA ILE A 576 12.02 -13.67 25.10
C ILE A 576 12.28 -15.12 25.44
N ASN A 577 12.01 -15.49 26.70
CA ASN A 577 12.20 -16.87 27.22
C ASN A 577 13.55 -17.49 26.81
N GLY A 578 14.62 -16.76 27.07
CA GLY A 578 16.00 -17.19 26.79
C GLY A 578 16.45 -17.04 25.33
N ARG A 579 15.55 -16.75 24.38
CA ARG A 579 15.94 -16.48 22.99
C ARG A 579 16.35 -15.02 22.81
N LYS A 580 17.54 -14.78 22.31
CA LYS A 580 17.99 -13.45 21.89
C LYS A 580 17.15 -12.97 20.71
N ILE A 581 16.66 -11.77 20.81
CA ILE A 581 15.85 -11.12 19.78
C ILE A 581 16.73 -10.16 18.99
N PRO A 582 16.51 -10.00 17.68
CA PRO A 582 17.21 -9.02 16.87
C PRO A 582 17.10 -7.62 17.45
N GLU A 583 18.06 -6.75 17.13
CA GLU A 583 18.09 -5.37 17.63
C GLU A 583 16.81 -4.58 17.29
N SER A 584 16.52 -3.57 18.10
CA SER A 584 15.31 -2.74 17.98
C SER A 584 15.13 -2.17 16.58
N ALA A 585 16.20 -1.72 15.92
CA ALA A 585 16.17 -1.19 14.57
C ALA A 585 15.55 -2.17 13.56
N PHE A 586 15.86 -3.46 13.68
CA PHE A 586 15.35 -4.49 12.79
C PHE A 586 13.86 -4.79 13.08
N ILE A 587 13.48 -4.91 14.35
CA ILE A 587 12.07 -5.14 14.72
C ILE A 587 11.20 -3.96 14.28
N LEU A 588 11.65 -2.72 14.49
CA LEU A 588 10.93 -1.51 14.07
C LEU A 588 10.79 -1.45 12.54
N SER A 589 11.80 -1.91 11.78
CA SER A 589 11.73 -1.95 10.32
C SER A 589 10.63 -2.90 9.82
N ILE A 590 10.44 -4.04 10.48
CA ILE A 590 9.37 -4.99 10.19
C ILE A 590 8.02 -4.39 10.55
N ILE A 591 7.84 -3.85 11.75
CA ILE A 591 6.58 -3.23 12.19
C ILE A 591 6.17 -2.11 11.22
N ARG A 592 7.14 -1.28 10.80
CA ARG A 592 6.87 -0.21 9.84
C ARG A 592 6.39 -0.74 8.50
N GLN A 593 6.95 -1.84 8.03
CA GLN A 593 6.57 -2.42 6.75
C GLN A 593 5.26 -3.20 6.82
N GLU A 594 4.94 -3.84 7.94
CA GLU A 594 3.76 -4.68 8.11
C GLU A 594 2.48 -3.88 8.37
N SER A 595 2.53 -2.91 9.28
CA SER A 595 1.33 -2.20 9.76
C SER A 595 1.45 -0.68 9.75
N GLU A 596 2.63 -0.13 9.44
CA GLU A 596 2.91 1.30 9.67
C GLU A 596 2.63 1.71 11.14
N PHE A 597 2.79 0.79 12.09
CA PHE A 597 2.48 0.94 13.52
C PHE A 597 0.98 1.02 13.87
N ASP A 598 0.08 0.59 12.98
CA ASP A 598 -1.33 0.40 13.35
C ASP A 598 -1.51 -0.86 14.19
N MET A 599 -1.79 -0.68 15.50
CA MET A 599 -2.00 -1.78 16.45
C MET A 599 -3.20 -2.64 16.10
N SER A 600 -4.22 -2.05 15.48
CA SER A 600 -5.49 -2.71 15.11
C SER A 600 -5.47 -3.32 13.71
N ALA A 601 -4.35 -3.24 12.99
CA ALA A 601 -4.26 -3.65 11.60
C ALA A 601 -4.73 -5.08 11.37
N ASN A 602 -5.58 -5.25 10.36
CA ASN A 602 -6.08 -6.54 9.90
C ASN A 602 -5.95 -6.61 8.37
N SER A 603 -5.18 -7.57 7.86
CA SER A 603 -5.07 -7.75 6.41
C SER A 603 -6.27 -8.51 5.84
N HIS A 604 -6.50 -8.43 4.53
CA HIS A 604 -7.50 -9.24 3.84
C HIS A 604 -7.28 -10.75 4.01
N ALA A 605 -6.02 -11.17 4.16
CA ALA A 605 -5.67 -12.57 4.41
C ALA A 605 -5.87 -12.98 5.89
N GLY A 606 -6.17 -12.04 6.78
CA GLY A 606 -6.41 -12.29 8.20
C GLY A 606 -5.18 -12.16 9.10
N ALA A 607 -4.07 -11.60 8.62
CA ALA A 607 -2.93 -11.24 9.45
C ALA A 607 -3.29 -10.08 10.40
N LYS A 608 -2.71 -10.03 11.61
CA LYS A 608 -3.19 -9.20 12.71
C LYS A 608 -2.09 -8.44 13.44
N GLY A 609 -2.39 -7.17 13.77
CA GLY A 609 -1.62 -6.31 14.67
C GLY A 609 -0.32 -5.79 14.08
N LEU A 610 0.53 -5.23 14.94
CA LEU A 610 1.75 -4.49 14.55
C LEU A 610 2.68 -5.27 13.62
N MET A 611 2.91 -6.56 13.90
CA MET A 611 3.79 -7.43 13.11
C MET A 611 3.02 -8.38 12.17
N GLN A 612 1.74 -8.12 11.91
CA GLN A 612 0.88 -8.82 10.96
C GLN A 612 0.99 -10.35 11.02
N LEU A 613 0.80 -10.91 12.22
CA LEU A 613 0.88 -12.35 12.40
C LEU A 613 -0.41 -13.05 11.95
N MET A 614 -0.27 -14.08 11.13
CA MET A 614 -1.37 -15.01 10.86
C MET A 614 -1.75 -15.75 12.14
N PRO A 615 -3.05 -15.90 12.48
CA PRO A 615 -3.48 -16.56 13.71
C PRO A 615 -2.88 -17.96 13.91
N TYR A 616 -2.74 -18.73 12.84
CA TYR A 616 -2.08 -20.03 12.87
C TYR A 616 -0.60 -19.93 13.27
N THR A 617 0.14 -19.01 12.62
CA THR A 617 1.55 -18.75 12.93
C THR A 617 1.70 -18.27 14.38
N ALA A 618 0.86 -17.34 14.82
CA ALA A 618 0.87 -16.85 16.20
C ALA A 618 0.65 -17.98 17.23
N LYS A 619 -0.28 -18.92 16.96
CA LYS A 619 -0.51 -20.09 17.81
C LYS A 619 0.69 -21.03 17.86
N LEU A 620 1.39 -21.25 16.75
CA LEU A 620 2.60 -22.06 16.70
C LEU A 620 3.74 -21.39 17.48
N VAL A 621 3.96 -20.10 17.22
CA VAL A 621 5.02 -19.31 17.85
C VAL A 621 4.77 -19.15 19.35
N SER A 622 3.52 -18.98 19.81
CA SER A 622 3.20 -18.88 21.23
C SER A 622 3.62 -20.13 22.01
N LYS A 623 3.44 -21.32 21.41
CA LYS A 623 3.97 -22.57 21.99
C LYS A 623 5.50 -22.57 22.10
N GLN A 624 6.19 -22.17 21.04
CA GLN A 624 7.66 -22.10 21.01
C GLN A 624 8.21 -21.07 22.00
N ALA A 625 7.52 -19.94 22.12
CA ALA A 625 7.87 -18.85 23.03
C ALA A 625 7.36 -19.06 24.47
N LYS A 626 6.72 -20.21 24.77
CA LYS A 626 6.10 -20.51 26.07
C LYS A 626 5.17 -19.38 26.58
N LEU A 627 4.39 -18.78 25.65
CA LEU A 627 3.40 -17.74 25.94
C LEU A 627 1.99 -18.28 25.73
N PRO A 628 0.99 -17.87 26.52
CA PRO A 628 -0.39 -18.28 26.30
C PRO A 628 -0.92 -17.69 24.98
N TYR A 629 -1.58 -18.51 24.15
CA TYR A 629 -2.15 -18.01 22.90
C TYR A 629 -3.48 -17.30 23.12
N SER A 630 -3.60 -16.08 22.57
CA SER A 630 -4.85 -15.33 22.50
C SER A 630 -4.96 -14.59 21.16
N LYS A 631 -6.03 -14.91 20.40
CA LYS A 631 -6.29 -14.27 19.10
C LYS A 631 -6.66 -12.79 19.21
N SER A 632 -7.42 -12.42 20.26
CA SER A 632 -7.83 -11.03 20.50
C SER A 632 -6.63 -10.15 20.83
N ARG A 633 -5.72 -10.63 21.69
CA ARG A 633 -4.52 -9.88 22.07
C ARG A 633 -3.60 -9.54 20.90
N LEU A 634 -3.73 -10.20 19.76
CA LEU A 634 -2.94 -9.82 18.56
C LEU A 634 -3.23 -8.39 18.06
N THR A 635 -4.41 -7.84 18.38
CA THR A 635 -4.81 -6.48 17.96
C THR A 635 -5.13 -5.54 19.13
N THR A 636 -5.14 -6.04 20.37
CA THR A 636 -5.45 -5.23 21.56
C THR A 636 -4.28 -5.13 22.55
N ASP A 637 -3.22 -5.90 22.33
CA ASP A 637 -2.03 -5.92 23.19
C ASP A 637 -0.77 -5.81 22.32
N PRO A 638 -0.24 -4.59 22.14
CA PRO A 638 0.93 -4.34 21.29
C PRO A 638 2.16 -5.15 21.71
N GLU A 639 2.43 -5.22 23.02
CA GLU A 639 3.58 -5.94 23.55
C GLU A 639 3.49 -7.43 23.22
N TYR A 640 2.32 -8.03 23.39
CA TYR A 640 2.07 -9.43 23.06
C TYR A 640 2.32 -9.71 21.57
N ASN A 641 1.84 -8.84 20.68
CA ASN A 641 2.05 -8.99 19.24
C ASN A 641 3.53 -8.86 18.86
N ILE A 642 4.23 -7.86 19.42
CA ILE A 642 5.67 -7.64 19.20
C ILE A 642 6.49 -8.81 19.72
N ASN A 643 6.19 -9.34 20.91
CA ASN A 643 6.89 -10.48 21.47
C ASN A 643 6.79 -11.72 20.57
N LEU A 644 5.60 -12.06 20.10
CA LEU A 644 5.41 -13.20 19.19
C LEU A 644 6.11 -12.98 17.83
N GLY A 645 5.92 -11.82 17.22
CA GLY A 645 6.53 -11.49 15.92
C GLY A 645 8.06 -11.47 15.98
N SER A 646 8.61 -10.90 17.06
CA SER A 646 10.05 -10.83 17.29
C SER A 646 10.65 -12.23 17.50
N HIS A 647 9.96 -13.10 18.24
CA HIS A 647 10.39 -14.48 18.43
C HIS A 647 10.35 -15.28 17.11
N TYR A 648 9.32 -15.03 16.26
CA TYR A 648 9.18 -15.68 14.96
C TYR A 648 10.31 -15.30 14.02
N ILE A 649 10.57 -13.99 13.84
CA ILE A 649 11.64 -13.55 12.94
C ILE A 649 13.03 -13.95 13.44
N ALA A 650 13.26 -13.97 14.76
CA ALA A 650 14.49 -14.49 15.34
C ALA A 650 14.71 -15.97 14.95
N GLY A 651 13.66 -16.78 14.96
CA GLY A 651 13.70 -18.16 14.49
C GLY A 651 14.07 -18.27 13.01
N LEU A 652 13.46 -17.44 12.17
CA LEU A 652 13.76 -17.43 10.72
C LEU A 652 15.20 -16.99 10.42
N ILE A 653 15.75 -16.03 11.17
CA ILE A 653 17.16 -15.63 11.01
C ILE A 653 18.08 -16.81 11.30
N LEU A 654 17.80 -17.58 12.35
CA LEU A 654 18.57 -18.80 12.66
C LEU A 654 18.40 -19.89 11.59
N ASP A 655 17.17 -20.10 11.09
CA ASP A 655 16.88 -21.09 10.05
C ASP A 655 17.60 -20.79 8.70
N TYR A 656 18.05 -19.55 8.50
CA TYR A 656 18.78 -19.10 7.30
C TYR A 656 20.22 -18.62 7.60
N ASP A 657 20.83 -19.11 8.68
CA ASP A 657 22.24 -18.86 9.04
C ASP A 657 22.59 -17.36 9.09
N GLY A 658 21.67 -16.51 9.52
CA GLY A 658 21.86 -15.07 9.64
C GLY A 658 21.59 -14.27 8.34
N ALA A 659 21.24 -14.90 7.23
CA ALA A 659 20.93 -14.22 5.97
C ALA A 659 19.58 -13.48 6.03
N TYR A 660 19.61 -12.20 6.38
CA TYR A 660 18.43 -11.36 6.52
C TYR A 660 17.48 -11.35 5.31
N PRO A 661 17.98 -11.28 4.04
CA PRO A 661 17.07 -11.29 2.89
C PRO A 661 16.17 -12.51 2.82
N PHE A 662 16.70 -13.69 3.19
CA PHE A 662 15.92 -14.92 3.22
C PHE A 662 14.94 -14.95 4.39
N ALA A 663 15.38 -14.54 5.59
CA ALA A 663 14.51 -14.47 6.77
C ALA A 663 13.34 -13.51 6.55
N VAL A 664 13.61 -12.33 5.98
CA VAL A 664 12.58 -11.32 5.64
C VAL A 664 11.64 -11.83 4.55
N ALA A 665 12.16 -12.45 3.49
CA ALA A 665 11.33 -13.07 2.45
C ALA A 665 10.46 -14.21 3.01
N ALA A 666 11.00 -15.01 3.94
CA ALA A 666 10.27 -16.10 4.58
C ALA A 666 9.20 -15.60 5.56
N TYR A 667 9.43 -14.48 6.22
CA TYR A 667 8.43 -13.84 7.07
C TYR A 667 7.17 -13.47 6.28
N ASN A 668 7.35 -12.83 5.12
CA ASN A 668 6.25 -12.38 4.25
C ASN A 668 5.61 -13.53 3.45
N ALA A 669 6.43 -14.35 2.75
CA ALA A 669 5.92 -15.36 1.80
C ALA A 669 5.88 -16.78 2.36
N GLY A 670 6.48 -17.02 3.52
CA GLY A 670 6.62 -18.34 4.13
C GLY A 670 7.93 -19.07 3.73
N PRO A 671 8.50 -19.88 4.65
CA PRO A 671 9.81 -20.50 4.47
C PRO A 671 9.88 -21.49 3.30
N ASN A 672 8.78 -22.20 2.99
CA ASN A 672 8.74 -23.16 1.87
C ASN A 672 8.96 -22.47 0.50
N ARG A 673 8.44 -21.25 0.34
CA ARG A 673 8.63 -20.47 -0.89
C ARG A 673 10.08 -20.02 -1.05
N VAL A 674 10.72 -19.60 0.03
CA VAL A 674 12.13 -19.20 -0.01
C VAL A 674 13.03 -20.39 -0.34
N LYS A 675 12.78 -21.56 0.24
CA LYS A 675 13.49 -22.81 -0.14
C LYS A 675 13.34 -23.11 -1.63
N TYR A 676 12.14 -22.97 -2.16
CA TYR A 676 11.86 -23.14 -3.60
C TYR A 676 12.62 -22.10 -4.44
N TRP A 677 12.57 -20.82 -4.07
CA TRP A 677 13.28 -19.76 -4.81
C TRP A 677 14.80 -19.91 -4.77
N LYS A 678 15.38 -20.33 -3.64
CA LYS A 678 16.82 -20.68 -3.58
C LYS A 678 17.19 -21.77 -4.58
N LYS A 679 16.31 -22.76 -4.79
CA LYS A 679 16.55 -23.85 -5.75
C LYS A 679 16.49 -23.36 -7.21
N ILE A 680 15.48 -22.58 -7.58
CA ILE A 680 15.25 -22.17 -8.97
C ILE A 680 16.07 -20.95 -9.41
N ASN A 681 16.28 -19.98 -8.51
CA ASN A 681 16.97 -18.71 -8.80
C ASN A 681 18.47 -18.77 -8.50
N LYS A 682 19.03 -19.95 -8.22
CA LYS A 682 20.37 -20.13 -7.65
C LYS A 682 20.46 -19.60 -6.21
N ASP A 683 21.48 -20.01 -5.48
CA ASP A 683 21.65 -19.71 -4.06
C ASP A 683 22.77 -18.70 -3.81
N PRO A 684 22.46 -17.47 -3.33
CA PRO A 684 23.47 -16.49 -2.98
C PRO A 684 24.46 -16.96 -1.92
N GLN A 685 24.05 -17.78 -0.95
CA GLN A 685 24.95 -18.36 0.07
C GLN A 685 25.99 -19.29 -0.53
N LYS A 686 25.74 -19.84 -1.71
CA LYS A 686 26.69 -20.65 -2.48
C LYS A 686 27.45 -19.87 -3.54
N ASN A 687 27.40 -18.54 -3.49
CA ASN A 687 28.04 -17.63 -4.46
C ASN A 687 27.60 -17.87 -5.93
N GLN A 688 26.40 -18.45 -6.14
CA GLN A 688 25.88 -18.74 -7.48
C GLN A 688 25.22 -17.51 -8.13
N ILE A 689 24.82 -16.54 -7.32
CA ILE A 689 24.21 -15.26 -7.69
C ILE A 689 24.44 -14.26 -6.55
N ASN A 690 24.42 -12.95 -6.82
CA ASN A 690 24.42 -11.97 -5.74
C ASN A 690 23.01 -11.75 -5.16
N TYR A 691 22.91 -11.26 -3.93
CA TYR A 691 21.62 -11.06 -3.26
C TYR A 691 20.72 -10.01 -3.92
N VAL A 692 21.29 -8.97 -4.54
CA VAL A 692 20.51 -7.92 -5.22
C VAL A 692 19.73 -8.54 -6.39
N ASP A 693 20.42 -9.30 -7.24
CA ASP A 693 19.78 -9.99 -8.37
C ASP A 693 18.81 -11.09 -7.89
N TRP A 694 19.16 -11.80 -6.80
CA TRP A 694 18.27 -12.80 -6.23
C TRP A 694 16.95 -12.18 -5.71
N ILE A 695 17.04 -11.01 -5.05
CA ILE A 695 15.84 -10.27 -4.59
C ILE A 695 14.99 -9.86 -5.78
N GLU A 696 15.59 -9.38 -6.88
CA GLU A 696 14.85 -9.03 -8.10
C GLU A 696 14.19 -10.25 -8.77
N LEU A 697 14.75 -11.45 -8.60
CA LEU A 697 14.17 -12.70 -9.08
C LEU A 697 13.04 -13.24 -8.19
N ILE A 698 12.75 -12.67 -7.03
CA ILE A 698 11.60 -13.10 -6.23
C ILE A 698 10.31 -12.96 -7.07
N LYS A 699 9.59 -14.07 -7.25
CA LYS A 699 8.41 -14.13 -8.13
C LYS A 699 7.31 -13.16 -7.71
N PHE A 700 7.08 -13.01 -6.41
CA PHE A 700 6.03 -12.14 -5.90
C PHE A 700 6.53 -10.71 -5.78
N ARG A 701 5.88 -9.80 -6.52
CA ARG A 701 6.17 -8.35 -6.48
C ARG A 701 6.09 -7.81 -5.05
N GLU A 702 5.08 -8.22 -4.30
CA GLU A 702 4.90 -7.84 -2.90
C GLU A 702 6.11 -8.24 -2.06
N THR A 703 6.52 -9.51 -2.09
CA THR A 703 7.66 -10.01 -1.30
C THR A 703 8.98 -9.38 -1.72
N ARG A 704 9.19 -9.17 -3.02
CA ARG A 704 10.37 -8.47 -3.53
C ARG A 704 10.48 -7.06 -2.95
N ASN A 705 9.41 -6.28 -3.05
CA ASN A 705 9.36 -4.94 -2.48
C ASN A 705 9.48 -4.97 -0.94
N TYR A 706 8.85 -5.93 -0.29
CA TYR A 706 8.91 -6.12 1.16
C TYR A 706 10.36 -6.27 1.65
N VAL A 707 11.14 -7.14 1.02
CA VAL A 707 12.56 -7.35 1.38
C VAL A 707 13.35 -6.06 1.25
N GLN A 708 13.22 -5.37 0.12
CA GLN A 708 13.90 -4.09 -0.11
C GLN A 708 13.52 -3.04 0.94
N ARG A 709 12.20 -2.90 1.24
CA ARG A 709 11.71 -1.91 2.20
C ARG A 709 12.15 -2.22 3.63
N VAL A 710 12.14 -3.48 4.07
CA VAL A 710 12.61 -3.84 5.42
C VAL A 710 14.10 -3.54 5.56
N LEU A 711 14.93 -3.90 4.57
CA LEU A 711 16.38 -3.67 4.63
C LEU A 711 16.74 -2.17 4.64
N GLU A 712 16.09 -1.35 3.81
CA GLU A 712 16.34 0.10 3.84
C GLU A 712 15.90 0.74 5.15
N ASN A 713 14.70 0.38 5.64
CA ASN A 713 14.18 0.89 6.91
C ASN A 713 15.07 0.49 8.09
N TYR A 714 15.63 -0.72 8.05
CA TYR A 714 16.54 -1.19 9.07
C TYR A 714 17.76 -0.26 9.21
N ASN A 715 18.39 0.11 8.10
CA ASN A 715 19.53 1.05 8.13
C ASN A 715 19.13 2.45 8.58
N VAL A 716 17.94 2.92 8.18
CA VAL A 716 17.44 4.23 8.64
C VAL A 716 17.22 4.19 10.16
N TYR A 717 16.60 3.13 10.70
CA TYR A 717 16.43 2.98 12.15
C TYR A 717 17.77 2.86 12.90
N ARG A 718 18.76 2.16 12.36
CA ARG A 718 20.10 2.11 12.96
C ARG A 718 20.74 3.50 13.02
N TYR A 719 20.62 4.28 11.95
CA TYR A 719 21.08 5.67 11.96
C TYR A 719 20.37 6.51 13.01
N ILE A 720 19.05 6.41 13.11
CA ILE A 720 18.27 7.21 14.08
C ILE A 720 18.60 6.81 15.52
N LEU A 721 18.70 5.52 15.81
CA LEU A 721 18.93 5.00 17.17
C LEU A 721 20.39 5.13 17.63
N GLU A 722 21.34 4.86 16.75
CA GLU A 722 22.74 4.65 17.13
C GLU A 722 23.73 5.48 16.31
N LYS A 723 23.28 6.20 15.29
CA LYS A 723 24.14 6.90 14.31
C LYS A 723 25.15 5.97 13.61
N LYS A 724 24.82 4.69 13.49
CA LYS A 724 25.69 3.64 12.96
C LYS A 724 24.98 2.74 11.96
N PRO A 725 24.66 3.22 10.75
CA PRO A 725 24.13 2.36 9.70
C PRO A 725 25.13 1.27 9.34
N ILE A 726 24.63 0.10 8.92
CA ILE A 726 25.46 -1.01 8.48
C ILE A 726 25.46 -1.07 6.96
N PRO A 727 26.61 -1.23 6.29
CA PRO A 727 26.63 -1.50 4.86
C PRO A 727 25.74 -2.70 4.51
N MET A 728 24.81 -2.53 3.57
CA MET A 728 23.83 -3.57 3.22
C MET A 728 24.45 -4.90 2.81
N LYS A 729 25.66 -4.90 2.23
CA LYS A 729 26.38 -6.12 1.92
C LYS A 729 26.61 -7.02 3.16
N ASN A 730 26.61 -6.46 4.36
CA ASN A 730 26.76 -7.22 5.59
C ASN A 730 25.47 -8.00 5.95
N PHE A 731 24.30 -7.56 5.47
CA PHE A 731 23.05 -8.30 5.63
C PHE A 731 22.98 -9.55 4.75
N PHE A 732 23.85 -9.63 3.76
CA PHE A 732 23.92 -10.71 2.78
C PHE A 732 24.91 -11.81 3.15
N ARG A 733 25.64 -11.68 4.27
CA ARG A 733 26.58 -12.68 4.74
C ARG A 733 25.92 -13.69 5.67
N ASP A 734 26.50 -14.87 5.77
CA ASP A 734 25.99 -15.98 6.58
C ASP A 734 26.04 -15.74 8.09
N ASN A 735 26.58 -14.65 8.55
CA ASN A 735 26.52 -14.23 9.96
C ASN A 735 26.88 -12.74 10.10
N PRO A 736 25.97 -11.82 9.76
CA PRO A 736 26.32 -10.41 9.68
C PRO A 736 26.43 -9.69 11.03
N LEU A 737 25.95 -10.26 12.13
CA LEU A 737 25.78 -9.53 13.40
C LEU A 737 26.13 -10.34 14.66
N TYR A 738 26.78 -11.52 14.55
CA TYR A 738 27.18 -12.33 15.70
C TYR A 738 28.67 -12.45 15.79
#